data_aa6ed70476d16da4e68758f7576579ae
#
_entry.id   aa6ed70476d16da4e68758f7576579ae
#
_cell.length_a   1.000
_cell.length_b   1.000
_cell.length_c   1.000
_cell.angle_alpha   90.00
_cell.angle_beta   90.00
_cell.angle_gamma   90.00
#
_symmetry.space_group_name_H-M   'P 1'
#
loop_
_entity.id
_entity.type
_entity.pdbx_description
1 polymer ?
#
loop_
_entity_poly.entity_id
_entity_poly.type
_entity_poly.pdbx_seq_one_letter_code
_entity_poly.pdbx_strand_id
1 'polypeptide(L)'
;MAKKYCYLFSEGNATMRELLGGKGANLAEMTNIGLPVPQGFTITTEACTQYYEDGGISDEIMAEINEYIVKMEGVTGKKFGDKENPLLVSVRSGARASMPGMMDTILNLGLNETVVETIAEKSGNARWAWDCYRRFIQMYSDVVMEVGKKYFEELIDEMKEKKGVTQDVELDANDLKELATQFKAEYKAKIGVDFPDDPKEQLMGAIKAVFRSWDNPRANVYRRDNDIPFSWGTAVNVQSMAFGNMGDNCGTGVAFTRDPATGEKKLMGEFLTNAQGEDVVAGVRTPMPIAQMAETFPEAYAQFVEVCQTLENHYHDMQDMEFTVEDRKLYMLQTRNGKRTAQAALKIACDLVDEGMKTPAEAVAMIDPRNLDTLLHPQFDAAALKAATPMGKGLGASPGAACGKVVFTADDAVEWAEKGEKVVLVRLETSPEDITGMKAAQGILTVRGGMTSHAAVVARGMGECCVSGCGEIKIDEANKKFELGGKTFVEGDYISIDGTTGNIYDGVIPTVDAQIAGEFERIMTWADEFRTLKVRTNADTPADAKKARELGAEGIGLCRTEHMFFDPERIAAFREMICSDTVEEREAALAKIEPMQQADFEALYEALEGNPVTIRFLDPPLHEFVPTEEDDIKALAEAQGKSVETIKNIISGLHEFNPMMGHRGCRLAVTYPEIAKMQTNAIIKAAINVKKNHPDWTVKPEIMIPLIGDIKEFKFVKKVVVETADAVIKAAGAELEYEVGTMIEIPRAALTADEIAANADFFCFGTNDLTQMTYGFSRDDAGKFLNAYYDKKIFENDPFAKLDQTGVGKLMEMAIKLGKPVNEKLHCGICGEHGGDPTSVEFCHKIGLDYVSCSPFRVPIARLAAAQAAISENK
;
A
#
# COMPACT_ATOMS: atom_id res chain seq x y z
N MET A 1 -1.74 -32.01 -24.11
CA MET A 1 -0.32 -32.11 -23.73
C MET A 1 -0.22 -32.13 -22.21
N ALA A 2 0.62 -33.01 -21.65
CA ALA A 2 0.86 -33.02 -20.21
C ALA A 2 1.45 -31.68 -19.77
N LYS A 3 1.05 -31.16 -18.62
CA LYS A 3 1.52 -29.91 -18.06
C LYS A 3 2.97 -30.04 -17.62
N LYS A 4 3.82 -29.05 -17.90
CA LYS A 4 5.23 -29.05 -17.51
C LYS A 4 5.39 -28.24 -16.22
N TYR A 5 6.00 -28.85 -15.20
CA TYR A 5 6.21 -28.24 -13.88
C TYR A 5 7.64 -27.88 -13.55
N CYS A 6 8.62 -28.35 -14.33
CA CYS A 6 10.03 -28.08 -14.11
C CYS A 6 10.73 -27.56 -15.36
N TYR A 7 11.67 -26.64 -15.17
CA TYR A 7 12.48 -26.06 -16.25
C TYR A 7 13.93 -25.94 -15.79
N LEU A 8 14.86 -26.47 -16.59
CA LEU A 8 16.28 -26.14 -16.42
C LEU A 8 16.47 -24.62 -16.66
N PHE A 9 17.47 -24.00 -16.06
CA PHE A 9 17.76 -22.58 -16.32
C PHE A 9 17.97 -22.32 -17.82
N SER A 10 18.60 -23.24 -18.54
CA SER A 10 18.77 -23.16 -20.00
C SER A 10 17.45 -23.26 -20.80
N GLU A 11 16.38 -23.71 -20.20
CA GLU A 11 15.07 -23.88 -20.85
C GLU A 11 14.14 -22.67 -20.63
N GLY A 12 14.48 -21.76 -19.75
CA GLY A 12 13.67 -20.60 -19.40
C GLY A 12 14.25 -19.29 -19.91
N ASN A 13 13.52 -18.20 -19.69
CA ASN A 13 13.95 -16.83 -19.99
C ASN A 13 13.20 -15.79 -19.14
N ALA A 14 13.57 -14.52 -19.27
CA ALA A 14 13.00 -13.43 -18.49
C ALA A 14 11.49 -13.21 -18.69
N THR A 15 10.93 -13.63 -19.83
CA THR A 15 9.49 -13.47 -20.12
C THR A 15 8.62 -14.46 -19.36
N MET A 16 9.21 -15.49 -18.76
CA MET A 16 8.49 -16.55 -18.04
C MET A 16 8.34 -16.25 -16.55
N ARG A 17 8.32 -14.99 -16.17
CA ARG A 17 8.25 -14.57 -14.77
C ARG A 17 7.01 -15.08 -14.03
N GLU A 18 5.87 -15.21 -14.71
CA GLU A 18 4.65 -15.75 -14.12
C GLU A 18 4.81 -17.21 -13.68
N LEU A 19 5.53 -17.98 -14.47
CA LEU A 19 5.71 -19.41 -14.30
C LEU A 19 6.93 -19.75 -13.43
N LEU A 20 8.05 -19.07 -13.66
CA LEU A 20 9.32 -19.35 -12.99
C LEU A 20 9.57 -18.47 -11.75
N GLY A 21 8.68 -17.49 -11.50
CA GLY A 21 8.92 -16.44 -10.51
C GLY A 21 10.00 -15.47 -11.00
N GLY A 22 10.21 -14.40 -10.25
CA GLY A 22 11.21 -13.38 -10.61
C GLY A 22 12.62 -13.92 -10.57
N LYS A 23 12.97 -14.67 -9.53
CA LYS A 23 14.31 -15.24 -9.35
C LYS A 23 14.64 -16.30 -10.42
N GLY A 24 13.72 -17.24 -10.65
CA GLY A 24 13.90 -18.31 -11.63
C GLY A 24 14.03 -17.78 -13.06
N ALA A 25 13.19 -16.82 -13.44
CA ALA A 25 13.26 -16.19 -14.75
C ALA A 25 14.60 -15.46 -14.98
N ASN A 26 15.09 -14.76 -13.96
CA ASN A 26 16.38 -14.06 -14.06
C ASN A 26 17.58 -15.00 -14.06
N LEU A 27 17.53 -16.09 -13.30
CA LEU A 27 18.57 -17.13 -13.38
C LEU A 27 18.65 -17.74 -14.78
N ALA A 28 17.51 -18.02 -15.38
CA ALA A 28 17.41 -18.50 -16.75
C ALA A 28 17.97 -17.49 -17.75
N GLU A 29 17.58 -16.23 -17.62
CA GLU A 29 18.05 -15.16 -18.51
C GLU A 29 19.57 -14.96 -18.43
N MET A 30 20.12 -14.89 -17.21
CA MET A 30 21.57 -14.79 -17.03
C MET A 30 22.32 -15.99 -17.64
N THR A 31 21.77 -17.18 -17.51
CA THR A 31 22.32 -18.37 -18.14
C THR A 31 22.33 -18.22 -19.66
N ASN A 32 21.24 -17.77 -20.26
CA ASN A 32 21.09 -17.63 -21.71
C ASN A 32 22.02 -16.56 -22.31
N ILE A 33 22.29 -15.49 -21.58
CA ILE A 33 23.24 -14.45 -22.04
C ILE A 33 24.72 -14.79 -21.73
N GLY A 34 24.96 -15.95 -21.19
CA GLY A 34 26.34 -16.49 -21.01
C GLY A 34 27.03 -16.06 -19.73
N LEU A 35 26.33 -15.59 -18.74
CA LEU A 35 26.90 -15.23 -17.44
C LEU A 35 27.19 -16.47 -16.58
N PRO A 36 28.18 -16.42 -15.69
CA PRO A 36 28.58 -17.57 -14.86
C PRO A 36 27.56 -17.80 -13.73
N VAL A 37 26.54 -18.59 -14.00
CA VAL A 37 25.47 -18.95 -13.07
C VAL A 37 25.63 -20.41 -12.65
N PRO A 38 25.64 -20.73 -11.36
CA PRO A 38 25.54 -22.12 -10.93
C PRO A 38 24.27 -22.75 -11.47
N GLN A 39 24.38 -23.86 -12.19
CA GLN A 39 23.24 -24.43 -12.91
C GLN A 39 22.25 -25.13 -12.00
N GLY A 40 21.04 -25.27 -12.47
CA GLY A 40 19.93 -25.86 -11.73
C GLY A 40 18.64 -25.85 -12.52
N PHE A 41 17.53 -26.05 -11.80
CA PHE A 41 16.19 -26.01 -12.39
C PHE A 41 15.20 -25.30 -11.47
N THR A 42 14.10 -24.86 -12.06
CA THR A 42 13.01 -24.21 -11.36
C THR A 42 11.76 -25.08 -11.39
N ILE A 43 11.14 -25.27 -10.23
CA ILE A 43 9.82 -25.87 -10.08
C ILE A 43 8.81 -24.72 -10.12
N THR A 44 7.82 -24.81 -11.00
CA THR A 44 6.96 -23.67 -11.35
C THR A 44 5.99 -23.23 -10.25
N THR A 45 5.50 -22.01 -10.37
CA THR A 45 4.42 -21.48 -9.52
C THR A 45 3.14 -22.32 -9.63
N GLU A 46 2.90 -22.93 -10.78
CA GLU A 46 1.76 -23.82 -10.98
C GLU A 46 1.86 -25.11 -10.15
N ALA A 47 3.09 -25.61 -9.93
CA ALA A 47 3.29 -26.73 -9.01
C ALA A 47 2.92 -26.36 -7.57
N CYS A 48 3.17 -25.11 -7.16
CA CYS A 48 2.77 -24.59 -5.85
C CYS A 48 1.26 -24.51 -5.72
N THR A 49 0.57 -23.94 -6.69
CA THR A 49 -0.90 -23.87 -6.67
C THR A 49 -1.53 -25.25 -6.67
N GLN A 50 -0.98 -26.17 -7.44
CA GLN A 50 -1.43 -27.57 -7.44
C GLN A 50 -1.21 -28.25 -6.08
N TYR A 51 -0.09 -27.95 -5.42
CA TYR A 51 0.20 -28.42 -4.05
C TYR A 51 -0.91 -28.04 -3.07
N TYR A 52 -1.41 -26.80 -3.15
CA TYR A 52 -2.50 -26.34 -2.27
C TYR A 52 -3.86 -26.95 -2.63
N GLU A 53 -4.13 -27.18 -3.91
CA GLU A 53 -5.36 -27.84 -4.34
C GLU A 53 -5.40 -29.32 -3.91
N ASP A 54 -4.28 -30.03 -4.04
CA ASP A 54 -4.19 -31.45 -3.75
C ASP A 54 -3.89 -31.77 -2.28
N GLY A 55 -3.49 -30.77 -1.50
CA GLY A 55 -3.03 -30.95 -0.12
C GLY A 55 -1.66 -31.61 0.00
N GLY A 56 -0.86 -31.63 -1.05
CA GLY A 56 0.48 -32.22 -1.13
C GLY A 56 1.03 -32.23 -2.54
N ILE A 57 2.27 -32.66 -2.71
CA ILE A 57 2.89 -32.80 -4.03
C ILE A 57 2.34 -34.08 -4.68
N SER A 58 1.76 -33.95 -5.89
CA SER A 58 1.24 -35.10 -6.64
C SER A 58 2.39 -36.03 -7.13
N ASP A 59 2.04 -37.29 -7.40
CA ASP A 59 3.00 -38.26 -7.95
C ASP A 59 3.57 -37.81 -9.30
N GLU A 60 2.77 -37.15 -10.12
CA GLU A 60 3.19 -36.56 -11.40
C GLU A 60 4.27 -35.50 -11.22
N ILE A 61 4.06 -34.55 -10.32
CA ILE A 61 5.04 -33.50 -10.03
C ILE A 61 6.29 -34.09 -9.39
N MET A 62 6.15 -35.06 -8.49
CA MET A 62 7.25 -35.79 -7.85
C MET A 62 8.15 -36.48 -8.88
N ALA A 63 7.52 -37.17 -9.85
CA ALA A 63 8.25 -37.87 -10.92
C ALA A 63 9.02 -36.89 -11.80
N GLU A 64 8.43 -35.75 -12.12
CA GLU A 64 9.09 -34.71 -12.92
C GLU A 64 10.26 -34.07 -12.17
N ILE A 65 10.13 -33.82 -10.87
CA ILE A 65 11.23 -33.33 -10.01
C ILE A 65 12.39 -34.31 -10.04
N ASN A 66 12.13 -35.61 -9.89
CA ASN A 66 13.16 -36.65 -9.95
C ASN A 66 13.84 -36.69 -11.31
N GLU A 67 13.10 -36.54 -12.40
CA GLU A 67 13.64 -36.45 -13.76
C GLU A 67 14.59 -35.25 -13.90
N TYR A 68 14.21 -34.10 -13.36
CA TYR A 68 15.00 -32.86 -13.46
C TYR A 68 16.25 -32.87 -12.57
N ILE A 69 16.24 -33.62 -11.48
CA ILE A 69 17.46 -33.89 -10.68
C ILE A 69 18.48 -34.62 -11.56
N VAL A 70 18.07 -35.64 -12.30
CA VAL A 70 18.94 -36.38 -13.22
C VAL A 70 19.47 -35.48 -14.33
N LYS A 71 18.61 -34.63 -14.91
CA LYS A 71 19.05 -33.64 -15.92
C LYS A 71 20.09 -32.65 -15.36
N MET A 72 19.86 -32.18 -14.14
CA MET A 72 20.79 -31.29 -13.45
C MET A 72 22.15 -31.96 -13.18
N GLU A 73 22.14 -33.22 -12.79
CA GLU A 73 23.36 -34.02 -12.63
C GLU A 73 24.16 -34.08 -13.95
N GLY A 74 23.46 -34.25 -15.07
CA GLY A 74 24.08 -34.25 -16.41
C GLY A 74 24.71 -32.90 -16.77
N VAL A 75 24.07 -31.81 -16.44
CA VAL A 75 24.55 -30.45 -16.70
C VAL A 75 25.75 -30.08 -15.82
N THR A 76 25.69 -30.41 -14.54
CA THR A 76 26.73 -30.06 -13.55
C THR A 76 27.93 -31.02 -13.58
N GLY A 77 27.75 -32.23 -14.07
CA GLY A 77 28.77 -33.28 -14.02
C GLY A 77 29.00 -33.88 -12.64
N LYS A 78 28.11 -33.54 -11.68
CA LYS A 78 28.13 -34.05 -10.31
C LYS A 78 26.84 -34.81 -10.03
N LYS A 79 26.88 -35.74 -9.07
CA LYS A 79 25.74 -36.58 -8.78
C LYS A 79 25.24 -36.37 -7.37
N PHE A 80 23.94 -36.20 -7.23
CA PHE A 80 23.30 -35.97 -5.96
C PHE A 80 23.34 -37.20 -5.05
N GLY A 81 23.99 -37.07 -3.90
CA GLY A 81 24.24 -38.19 -2.98
C GLY A 81 25.39 -39.11 -3.32
N ASP A 82 26.22 -38.77 -4.33
CA ASP A 82 27.35 -39.59 -4.70
C ASP A 82 28.48 -39.53 -3.67
N LYS A 83 29.16 -40.65 -3.52
CA LYS A 83 30.32 -40.80 -2.62
C LYS A 83 31.63 -40.28 -3.21
N GLU A 84 31.70 -40.13 -4.53
CA GLU A 84 32.93 -39.75 -5.23
C GLU A 84 32.91 -38.29 -5.72
N ASN A 85 31.82 -37.86 -6.30
CA ASN A 85 31.65 -36.51 -6.82
C ASN A 85 30.25 -35.95 -6.49
N PRO A 86 30.00 -35.60 -5.23
CA PRO A 86 28.66 -35.20 -4.76
C PRO A 86 28.23 -33.83 -5.28
N LEU A 87 26.97 -33.75 -5.73
CA LEU A 87 26.28 -32.52 -6.00
C LEU A 87 25.66 -32.04 -4.72
N LEU A 88 25.92 -30.79 -4.32
CA LEU A 88 25.22 -30.09 -3.27
C LEU A 88 24.37 -28.98 -3.86
N VAL A 89 23.18 -28.78 -3.34
CA VAL A 89 22.23 -27.82 -3.90
C VAL A 89 21.66 -26.89 -2.83
N SER A 90 21.22 -25.72 -3.27
CA SER A 90 20.35 -24.84 -2.51
C SER A 90 18.91 -24.98 -3.02
N VAL A 91 17.96 -24.75 -2.12
CA VAL A 91 16.52 -24.63 -2.44
C VAL A 91 16.06 -23.27 -2.00
N ARG A 92 15.60 -22.48 -2.95
CA ARG A 92 15.17 -21.09 -2.73
C ARG A 92 13.79 -20.86 -3.28
N SER A 93 13.00 -20.07 -2.55
CA SER A 93 11.73 -19.56 -3.05
C SER A 93 11.95 -18.52 -4.15
N GLY A 94 10.94 -18.38 -5.00
CA GLY A 94 10.95 -17.36 -6.05
C GLY A 94 9.55 -17.00 -6.47
N ALA A 95 8.93 -16.02 -5.80
CA ALA A 95 7.62 -15.52 -6.20
C ALA A 95 7.73 -14.59 -7.42
N ARG A 96 6.60 -14.39 -8.10
CA ARG A 96 6.49 -13.44 -9.21
C ARG A 96 6.89 -12.03 -8.79
N ALA A 97 6.44 -11.61 -7.61
CA ALA A 97 6.85 -10.36 -6.99
C ALA A 97 7.86 -10.62 -5.87
N SER A 98 8.82 -9.71 -5.69
CA SER A 98 9.83 -9.82 -4.64
C SER A 98 9.18 -9.71 -3.24
N MET A 99 9.48 -10.68 -2.38
CA MET A 99 8.99 -10.76 -1.00
C MET A 99 10.15 -10.99 -0.02
N PRO A 100 11.01 -9.98 0.22
CA PRO A 100 12.24 -10.15 1.00
C PRO A 100 11.97 -10.64 2.43
N GLY A 101 12.66 -11.69 2.85
CA GLY A 101 12.55 -12.22 4.20
C GLY A 101 11.25 -12.92 4.55
N MET A 102 10.31 -13.04 3.61
CA MET A 102 9.00 -13.64 3.87
C MET A 102 8.97 -15.15 3.63
N MET A 103 9.87 -15.67 2.81
CA MET A 103 9.93 -17.08 2.44
C MET A 103 11.34 -17.64 2.61
N ASP A 104 11.43 -18.97 2.65
CA ASP A 104 12.58 -19.68 3.16
C ASP A 104 13.64 -20.05 2.07
N THR A 105 14.88 -20.17 2.53
CA THR A 105 16.01 -20.66 1.75
C THR A 105 16.71 -21.76 2.54
N ILE A 106 17.08 -22.86 1.90
CA ILE A 106 17.84 -23.95 2.49
C ILE A 106 19.10 -24.19 1.67
N LEU A 107 20.25 -24.18 2.30
CA LEU A 107 21.55 -24.36 1.68
C LEU A 107 22.14 -25.73 2.00
N ASN A 108 23.11 -26.16 1.23
CA ASN A 108 23.93 -27.35 1.47
C ASN A 108 23.16 -28.69 1.48
N LEU A 109 22.05 -28.77 0.78
CA LEU A 109 21.29 -30.02 0.62
C LEU A 109 22.13 -31.08 -0.12
N GLY A 110 22.05 -32.32 0.36
CA GLY A 110 22.82 -33.44 -0.12
C GLY A 110 23.88 -33.89 0.85
N LEU A 111 24.13 -33.13 1.92
CA LEU A 111 25.11 -33.51 2.97
C LEU A 111 24.60 -34.62 3.88
N ASN A 112 25.43 -35.57 4.12
CA ASN A 112 25.33 -36.59 5.16
C ASN A 112 26.75 -36.93 5.63
N GLU A 113 26.90 -37.83 6.57
CA GLU A 113 28.24 -38.16 7.11
C GLU A 113 29.22 -38.67 6.07
N THR A 114 28.75 -39.41 5.09
CA THR A 114 29.58 -39.92 3.99
C THR A 114 30.01 -38.80 3.05
N VAL A 115 29.08 -37.94 2.64
CA VAL A 115 29.33 -36.84 1.71
C VAL A 115 30.22 -35.77 2.34
N VAL A 116 30.06 -35.47 3.63
CA VAL A 116 30.90 -34.48 4.32
C VAL A 116 32.35 -34.92 4.39
N GLU A 117 32.62 -36.22 4.62
CA GLU A 117 33.97 -36.78 4.62
C GLU A 117 34.56 -36.67 3.19
N THR A 118 33.80 -36.98 2.16
CA THR A 118 34.25 -36.88 0.76
C THR A 118 34.65 -35.45 0.40
N ILE A 119 33.83 -34.45 0.71
CA ILE A 119 34.15 -33.05 0.40
C ILE A 119 35.31 -32.51 1.26
N ALA A 120 35.44 -32.99 2.50
CA ALA A 120 36.57 -32.67 3.35
C ALA A 120 37.91 -33.16 2.74
N GLU A 121 37.92 -34.39 2.27
CA GLU A 121 39.09 -34.98 1.60
C GLU A 121 39.43 -34.29 0.27
N LYS A 122 38.41 -34.09 -0.59
CA LYS A 122 38.63 -33.48 -1.92
C LYS A 122 39.08 -32.03 -1.83
N SER A 123 38.54 -31.25 -0.92
CA SER A 123 38.90 -29.84 -0.74
C SER A 123 40.21 -29.66 0.05
N GLY A 124 40.62 -30.66 0.81
CA GLY A 124 41.70 -30.51 1.79
C GLY A 124 41.34 -29.57 2.94
N ASN A 125 40.03 -29.26 3.12
CA ASN A 125 39.53 -28.34 4.12
C ASN A 125 38.38 -28.99 4.92
N ALA A 126 38.78 -29.81 5.91
CA ALA A 126 37.79 -30.48 6.77
C ALA A 126 36.96 -29.52 7.59
N ARG A 127 37.54 -28.41 8.04
CA ARG A 127 36.81 -27.39 8.80
C ARG A 127 35.65 -26.85 8.00
N TRP A 128 35.90 -26.48 6.74
CA TRP A 128 34.83 -25.98 5.86
C TRP A 128 33.71 -27.03 5.67
N ALA A 129 34.09 -28.27 5.37
CA ALA A 129 33.11 -29.33 5.15
C ALA A 129 32.20 -29.58 6.35
N TRP A 130 32.76 -29.64 7.53
CA TRP A 130 31.99 -29.83 8.79
C TRP A 130 31.18 -28.59 9.17
N ASP A 131 31.67 -27.40 8.87
CA ASP A 131 30.91 -26.16 9.03
C ASP A 131 29.68 -26.13 8.11
N CYS A 132 29.82 -26.52 6.86
CA CYS A 132 28.69 -26.67 5.93
C CYS A 132 27.65 -27.67 6.45
N TYR A 133 28.11 -28.79 7.02
CA TYR A 133 27.21 -29.81 7.53
C TYR A 133 26.45 -29.33 8.78
N ARG A 134 27.13 -28.74 9.74
CA ARG A 134 26.45 -28.21 10.93
C ARG A 134 25.44 -27.10 10.58
N ARG A 135 25.80 -26.21 9.64
CA ARG A 135 24.91 -25.17 9.12
C ARG A 135 23.68 -25.78 8.43
N PHE A 136 23.88 -26.82 7.66
CA PHE A 136 22.79 -27.51 7.00
C PHE A 136 21.82 -28.15 8.00
N ILE A 137 22.33 -28.85 9.02
CA ILE A 137 21.48 -29.46 10.05
C ILE A 137 20.67 -28.39 10.78
N GLN A 138 21.31 -27.28 11.17
CA GLN A 138 20.63 -26.17 11.83
C GLN A 138 19.55 -25.57 10.95
N MET A 139 19.86 -25.24 9.72
CA MET A 139 18.95 -24.59 8.78
C MET A 139 17.78 -25.51 8.40
N TYR A 140 18.05 -26.79 8.14
CA TYR A 140 16.99 -27.77 7.88
C TYR A 140 16.07 -27.94 9.10
N SER A 141 16.63 -28.02 10.29
CA SER A 141 15.85 -28.16 11.52
C SER A 141 14.97 -26.93 11.78
N ASP A 142 15.51 -25.74 11.58
CA ASP A 142 14.79 -24.47 11.79
C ASP A 142 13.71 -24.24 10.72
N VAL A 143 14.09 -24.33 9.45
CA VAL A 143 13.23 -23.96 8.32
C VAL A 143 12.26 -25.07 7.94
N VAL A 144 12.76 -26.30 7.78
CA VAL A 144 11.93 -27.41 7.30
C VAL A 144 11.08 -28.00 8.41
N MET A 145 11.67 -28.16 9.60
CA MET A 145 11.02 -28.85 10.71
C MET A 145 10.49 -27.91 11.82
N GLU A 146 10.73 -26.61 11.68
CA GLU A 146 10.23 -25.57 12.60
C GLU A 146 10.67 -25.76 14.06
N VAL A 147 11.85 -26.31 14.26
CA VAL A 147 12.40 -26.55 15.61
C VAL A 147 12.84 -25.24 16.30
N GLY A 148 13.25 -24.25 15.53
CA GLY A 148 13.78 -22.99 16.05
C GLY A 148 15.30 -23.01 16.24
N LYS A 149 15.96 -22.03 15.65
CA LYS A 149 17.44 -21.96 15.60
C LYS A 149 18.09 -21.75 16.98
N LYS A 150 17.38 -21.18 17.95
CA LYS A 150 17.92 -20.85 19.27
C LYS A 150 18.54 -22.05 20.00
N TYR A 151 17.97 -23.24 19.87
CA TYR A 151 18.48 -24.44 20.50
C TYR A 151 19.87 -24.84 19.97
N PHE A 152 20.10 -24.61 18.70
CA PHE A 152 21.37 -24.86 18.01
C PHE A 152 22.38 -23.77 18.31
N GLU A 153 21.96 -22.52 18.36
CA GLU A 153 22.81 -21.37 18.74
C GLU A 153 23.35 -21.54 20.17
N GLU A 154 22.50 -22.00 21.10
CA GLU A 154 22.92 -22.33 22.47
C GLU A 154 24.04 -23.37 22.50
N LEU A 155 23.96 -24.43 21.69
CA LEU A 155 25.01 -25.45 21.59
C LEU A 155 26.32 -24.89 21.01
N ILE A 156 26.22 -23.97 20.06
CA ILE A 156 27.39 -23.27 19.51
C ILE A 156 28.06 -22.41 20.59
N ASP A 157 27.27 -21.67 21.34
CA ASP A 157 27.75 -20.80 22.41
C ASP A 157 28.43 -21.60 23.53
N GLU A 158 27.86 -22.73 23.92
CA GLU A 158 28.46 -23.66 24.89
C GLU A 158 29.81 -24.20 24.39
N MET A 159 29.92 -24.53 23.11
CA MET A 159 31.15 -25.01 22.51
C MET A 159 32.22 -23.89 22.48
N LYS A 160 31.86 -22.68 22.14
CA LYS A 160 32.75 -21.51 22.16
C LYS A 160 33.26 -21.24 23.58
N GLU A 161 32.39 -21.28 24.56
CA GLU A 161 32.74 -21.09 25.97
C GLU A 161 33.70 -22.18 26.42
N LYS A 162 33.43 -23.44 26.12
CA LYS A 162 34.29 -24.60 26.43
C LYS A 162 35.69 -24.47 25.82
N LYS A 163 35.78 -23.89 24.62
CA LYS A 163 37.05 -23.70 23.90
C LYS A 163 37.72 -22.37 24.19
N GLY A 164 37.07 -21.45 24.89
CA GLY A 164 37.59 -20.13 25.18
C GLY A 164 37.71 -19.21 23.97
N VAL A 165 36.85 -19.40 22.98
CA VAL A 165 36.80 -18.59 21.72
C VAL A 165 35.50 -17.79 21.68
N THR A 166 35.47 -16.73 20.87
CA THR A 166 34.32 -15.83 20.74
C THR A 166 33.63 -15.88 19.37
N GLN A 167 34.32 -16.37 18.35
CA GLN A 167 33.84 -16.40 16.96
C GLN A 167 33.72 -17.83 16.45
N ASP A 168 32.71 -18.09 15.64
CA ASP A 168 32.49 -19.40 14.99
C ASP A 168 33.70 -19.82 14.16
N VAL A 169 34.37 -18.89 13.50
CA VAL A 169 35.56 -19.15 12.66
C VAL A 169 36.76 -19.69 13.43
N GLU A 170 36.77 -19.51 14.75
CA GLU A 170 37.83 -20.01 15.63
C GLU A 170 37.64 -21.47 16.04
N LEU A 171 36.48 -22.08 15.75
CA LEU A 171 36.23 -23.50 15.98
C LEU A 171 36.95 -24.34 14.90
N ASP A 172 37.57 -25.42 15.34
CA ASP A 172 38.28 -26.32 14.40
C ASP A 172 37.36 -27.42 13.82
N ALA A 173 37.88 -28.23 12.91
CA ALA A 173 37.14 -29.31 12.26
C ALA A 173 36.53 -30.31 13.27
N ASN A 174 37.27 -30.64 14.33
CA ASN A 174 36.80 -31.59 15.36
C ASN A 174 35.68 -30.98 16.18
N ASP A 175 35.77 -29.70 16.51
CA ASP A 175 34.71 -28.96 17.22
C ASP A 175 33.42 -28.95 16.41
N LEU A 176 33.50 -28.68 15.12
CA LEU A 176 32.36 -28.63 14.21
C LEU A 176 31.75 -30.02 13.97
N LYS A 177 32.55 -31.04 13.94
CA LYS A 177 32.10 -32.43 13.85
C LYS A 177 31.31 -32.81 15.12
N GLU A 178 31.79 -32.43 16.29
CA GLU A 178 31.11 -32.65 17.56
C GLU A 178 29.79 -31.86 17.59
N LEU A 179 29.78 -30.61 17.14
CA LEU A 179 28.55 -29.81 17.02
C LEU A 179 27.55 -30.46 16.06
N ALA A 180 27.97 -30.99 14.93
CA ALA A 180 27.09 -31.69 14.01
C ALA A 180 26.43 -32.90 14.68
N THR A 181 27.18 -33.65 15.48
CA THR A 181 26.64 -34.77 16.26
C THR A 181 25.62 -34.31 17.30
N GLN A 182 25.93 -33.22 18.02
CA GLN A 182 25.02 -32.61 18.99
C GLN A 182 23.75 -32.07 18.30
N PHE A 183 23.85 -31.47 17.15
CA PHE A 183 22.70 -30.96 16.37
C PHE A 183 21.78 -32.08 15.91
N LYS A 184 22.33 -33.20 15.47
CA LYS A 184 21.54 -34.40 15.13
C LYS A 184 20.80 -34.96 16.33
N ALA A 185 21.45 -34.97 17.48
CA ALA A 185 20.85 -35.42 18.74
C ALA A 185 19.71 -34.48 19.18
N GLU A 186 19.90 -33.18 19.03
CA GLU A 186 18.86 -32.16 19.33
C GLU A 186 17.67 -32.32 18.39
N TYR A 187 17.92 -32.49 17.07
CA TYR A 187 16.91 -32.79 16.08
C TYR A 187 16.06 -33.99 16.50
N LYS A 188 16.69 -35.09 16.83
CA LYS A 188 16.01 -36.33 17.25
C LYS A 188 15.22 -36.11 18.53
N ALA A 189 15.75 -35.36 19.49
CA ALA A 189 15.06 -35.06 20.76
C ALA A 189 13.77 -34.23 20.51
N LYS A 190 13.80 -33.31 19.56
CA LYS A 190 12.66 -32.42 19.24
C LYS A 190 11.66 -33.05 18.28
N ILE A 191 12.11 -33.82 17.31
CA ILE A 191 11.28 -34.36 16.21
C ILE A 191 10.88 -35.82 16.47
N GLY A 192 11.70 -36.59 17.18
CA GLY A 192 11.43 -37.99 17.52
C GLY A 192 11.96 -39.00 16.49
N VAL A 193 12.56 -38.56 15.39
CA VAL A 193 13.20 -39.39 14.36
C VAL A 193 14.61 -38.87 14.06
N ASP A 194 15.43 -39.70 13.46
CA ASP A 194 16.79 -39.32 13.07
C ASP A 194 16.75 -38.25 11.96
N PHE A 195 17.79 -37.41 11.94
CA PHE A 195 17.98 -36.45 10.85
C PHE A 195 18.13 -37.21 9.51
N PRO A 196 17.45 -36.79 8.44
CA PRO A 196 17.45 -37.52 7.18
C PRO A 196 18.83 -37.52 6.50
N ASP A 197 19.36 -38.69 6.24
CA ASP A 197 20.63 -38.89 5.55
C ASP A 197 20.47 -39.08 4.04
N ASP A 198 19.27 -39.42 3.56
CA ASP A 198 18.99 -39.54 2.13
C ASP A 198 18.85 -38.15 1.50
N PRO A 199 19.72 -37.77 0.54
CA PRO A 199 19.64 -36.48 -0.14
C PRO A 199 18.30 -36.20 -0.81
N LYS A 200 17.63 -37.18 -1.37
CA LYS A 200 16.31 -37.02 -2.01
C LYS A 200 15.22 -36.69 -0.98
N GLU A 201 15.26 -37.34 0.18
CA GLU A 201 14.36 -37.04 1.29
C GLU A 201 14.57 -35.62 1.81
N GLN A 202 15.83 -35.20 1.96
CA GLN A 202 16.19 -33.83 2.33
C GLN A 202 15.64 -32.81 1.32
N LEU A 203 15.83 -33.08 0.04
CA LEU A 203 15.39 -32.19 -1.04
C LEU A 203 13.85 -32.05 -1.07
N MET A 204 13.15 -33.17 -0.95
CA MET A 204 11.67 -33.13 -0.93
C MET A 204 11.14 -32.41 0.30
N GLY A 205 11.76 -32.60 1.46
CA GLY A 205 11.43 -31.84 2.66
C GLY A 205 11.61 -30.34 2.50
N ALA A 206 12.70 -29.92 1.87
CA ALA A 206 12.99 -28.53 1.58
C ALA A 206 11.99 -27.91 0.57
N ILE A 207 11.66 -28.62 -0.48
CA ILE A 207 10.67 -28.17 -1.49
C ILE A 207 9.30 -27.97 -0.84
N LYS A 208 8.86 -28.93 -0.03
CA LYS A 208 7.60 -28.82 0.70
C LYS A 208 7.61 -27.63 1.67
N ALA A 209 8.71 -27.39 2.34
CA ALA A 209 8.86 -26.25 3.25
C ALA A 209 8.72 -24.91 2.51
N VAL A 210 9.31 -24.77 1.33
CA VAL A 210 9.16 -23.57 0.51
C VAL A 210 7.71 -23.39 0.08
N PHE A 211 7.02 -24.42 -0.37
CA PHE A 211 5.60 -24.32 -0.71
C PHE A 211 4.75 -23.93 0.49
N ARG A 212 5.00 -24.50 1.68
CA ARG A 212 4.28 -24.12 2.90
C ARG A 212 4.53 -22.68 3.30
N SER A 213 5.74 -22.17 3.07
CA SER A 213 6.09 -20.79 3.44
C SER A 213 5.27 -19.74 2.69
N TRP A 214 4.70 -20.08 1.54
CA TRP A 214 3.78 -19.21 0.81
C TRP A 214 2.55 -18.84 1.64
N ASP A 215 2.08 -19.74 2.49
CA ASP A 215 0.90 -19.54 3.34
C ASP A 215 1.27 -19.26 4.82
N ASN A 216 2.48 -18.83 5.11
CA ASN A 216 2.81 -18.45 6.49
C ASN A 216 2.22 -17.07 6.84
N PRO A 217 1.97 -16.77 8.13
CA PRO A 217 1.34 -15.52 8.55
C PRO A 217 2.03 -14.26 8.05
N ARG A 218 3.36 -14.24 8.06
CA ARG A 218 4.14 -13.09 7.58
C ARG A 218 3.96 -12.87 6.08
N ALA A 219 4.01 -13.94 5.32
CA ALA A 219 3.82 -13.88 3.87
C ALA A 219 2.40 -13.43 3.52
N ASN A 220 1.39 -13.90 4.24
CA ASN A 220 0.00 -13.51 4.04
C ASN A 220 -0.21 -12.01 4.27
N VAL A 221 0.36 -11.46 5.35
CA VAL A 221 0.30 -10.02 5.63
C VAL A 221 1.02 -9.22 4.54
N TYR A 222 2.24 -9.62 4.19
CA TYR A 222 3.02 -8.94 3.16
C TYR A 222 2.28 -8.92 1.81
N ARG A 223 1.69 -10.05 1.41
CA ARG A 223 0.93 -10.12 0.15
C ARG A 223 -0.28 -9.18 0.16
N ARG A 224 -1.00 -9.13 1.28
CA ARG A 224 -2.14 -8.22 1.43
C ARG A 224 -1.71 -6.76 1.28
N ASP A 225 -0.63 -6.39 1.97
CA ASP A 225 -0.10 -5.02 1.95
C ASP A 225 0.46 -4.60 0.59
N ASN A 226 0.85 -5.56 -0.24
CA ASN A 226 1.46 -5.32 -1.54
C ASN A 226 0.63 -5.78 -2.74
N ASP A 227 -0.65 -6.10 -2.53
CA ASP A 227 -1.60 -6.52 -3.58
C ASP A 227 -1.12 -7.73 -4.40
N ILE A 228 -0.51 -8.71 -3.73
CA ILE A 228 -0.04 -9.95 -4.35
C ILE A 228 -1.08 -11.07 -4.13
N PRO A 229 -1.78 -11.52 -5.18
CA PRO A 229 -2.78 -12.58 -5.04
C PRO A 229 -2.18 -13.91 -4.56
N PHE A 230 -2.90 -14.61 -3.70
CA PHE A 230 -2.52 -15.96 -3.25
C PHE A 230 -2.37 -16.94 -4.41
N SER A 231 -3.23 -16.79 -5.42
CA SER A 231 -3.26 -17.64 -6.62
C SER A 231 -1.98 -17.61 -7.47
N TRP A 232 -1.10 -16.60 -7.25
CA TRP A 232 0.17 -16.55 -7.97
C TRP A 232 1.14 -17.65 -7.56
N GLY A 233 1.13 -18.07 -6.30
CA GLY A 233 2.05 -19.06 -5.78
C GLY A 233 3.50 -18.63 -5.79
N THR A 234 4.38 -19.53 -5.35
CA THR A 234 5.84 -19.36 -5.43
C THR A 234 6.46 -20.46 -6.27
N ALA A 235 7.48 -20.12 -7.04
CA ALA A 235 8.35 -21.09 -7.65
C ALA A 235 9.41 -21.55 -6.63
N VAL A 236 10.06 -22.68 -6.92
CA VAL A 236 11.17 -23.22 -6.14
C VAL A 236 12.37 -23.40 -7.05
N ASN A 237 13.50 -22.79 -6.71
CA ASN A 237 14.74 -22.90 -7.45
C ASN A 237 15.66 -23.90 -6.75
N VAL A 238 16.02 -24.96 -7.46
CA VAL A 238 17.00 -25.94 -7.04
C VAL A 238 18.30 -25.67 -7.84
N GLN A 239 19.32 -25.20 -7.13
CA GLN A 239 20.53 -24.68 -7.76
C GLN A 239 21.78 -25.30 -7.15
N SER A 240 22.75 -25.63 -7.96
CA SER A 240 24.05 -26.14 -7.47
C SER A 240 24.73 -25.08 -6.61
N MET A 241 25.37 -25.53 -5.53
CA MET A 241 26.05 -24.64 -4.60
C MET A 241 27.33 -24.08 -5.21
N ALA A 242 27.59 -22.80 -4.94
CA ALA A 242 28.89 -22.17 -5.08
C ALA A 242 29.30 -21.71 -3.67
N PHE A 243 30.53 -22.05 -3.25
CA PHE A 243 30.94 -21.84 -1.87
C PHE A 243 31.86 -20.65 -1.69
N GLY A 244 31.36 -19.61 -1.02
CA GLY A 244 32.14 -18.45 -0.62
C GLY A 244 32.96 -18.63 0.65
N ASN A 245 32.87 -19.80 1.30
CA ASN A 245 33.44 -20.07 2.63
C ASN A 245 34.48 -21.19 2.64
N MET A 246 35.06 -21.51 1.49
CA MET A 246 36.12 -22.56 1.39
C MET A 246 37.51 -22.07 1.78
N GLY A 247 37.67 -20.83 2.14
CA GLY A 247 38.96 -20.22 2.51
C GLY A 247 39.08 -18.79 2.01
N ASP A 248 40.28 -18.22 2.12
CA ASP A 248 40.54 -16.80 1.79
C ASP A 248 40.47 -16.47 0.29
N ASN A 249 40.44 -17.48 -0.56
CA ASN A 249 40.24 -17.33 -2.02
C ASN A 249 38.77 -17.28 -2.41
N CYS A 250 37.92 -17.32 -1.45
CA CYS A 250 36.45 -17.34 -1.61
C CYS A 250 35.82 -16.13 -0.91
N GLY A 251 34.64 -15.81 -1.34
CA GLY A 251 33.86 -14.73 -0.73
C GLY A 251 32.45 -14.68 -1.27
N THR A 252 31.66 -13.79 -0.72
CA THR A 252 30.30 -13.56 -1.16
C THR A 252 29.94 -12.08 -0.99
N GLY A 253 28.98 -11.60 -1.76
CA GLY A 253 28.56 -10.22 -1.68
C GLY A 253 27.24 -9.92 -2.32
N VAL A 254 26.79 -8.70 -2.05
CA VAL A 254 25.58 -8.12 -2.62
C VAL A 254 25.95 -6.74 -3.17
N ALA A 255 25.37 -6.36 -4.29
CA ALA A 255 25.67 -5.08 -4.90
C ALA A 255 24.49 -4.54 -5.72
N PHE A 256 24.50 -3.21 -5.87
CA PHE A 256 23.55 -2.47 -6.72
C PHE A 256 24.33 -1.73 -7.79
N THR A 257 23.85 -1.72 -9.02
CA THR A 257 24.50 -0.98 -10.11
C THR A 257 24.39 0.54 -9.94
N ARG A 258 23.41 1.00 -9.15
CA ARG A 258 23.27 2.41 -8.78
C ARG A 258 22.91 2.49 -7.30
N ASP A 259 23.12 3.65 -6.69
CA ASP A 259 22.78 3.86 -5.29
C ASP A 259 21.24 3.73 -5.08
N PRO A 260 20.78 2.74 -4.30
CA PRO A 260 19.34 2.53 -4.09
C PRO A 260 18.70 3.61 -3.20
N ALA A 261 19.50 4.41 -2.49
CA ALA A 261 19.02 5.50 -1.65
C ALA A 261 18.88 6.81 -2.41
N THR A 262 19.84 7.13 -3.29
CA THR A 262 19.93 8.44 -3.97
C THR A 262 19.69 8.36 -5.48
N GLY A 263 19.86 7.21 -6.09
CA GLY A 263 19.80 7.03 -7.53
C GLY A 263 21.09 7.39 -8.28
N GLU A 264 22.15 7.77 -7.57
CA GLU A 264 23.45 8.07 -8.19
C GLU A 264 23.99 6.86 -8.95
N LYS A 265 24.51 7.08 -10.16
CA LYS A 265 25.11 6.01 -10.99
C LYS A 265 26.47 5.62 -10.47
N LYS A 266 26.47 4.81 -9.41
CA LYS A 266 27.67 4.32 -8.74
C LYS A 266 27.42 2.92 -8.22
N LEU A 267 28.35 1.99 -8.49
CA LEU A 267 28.30 0.64 -7.94
C LEU A 267 28.38 0.69 -6.42
N MET A 268 27.35 0.22 -5.75
CA MET A 268 27.21 0.19 -4.30
C MET A 268 27.06 -1.25 -3.83
N GLY A 269 27.69 -1.60 -2.74
CA GLY A 269 27.53 -2.94 -2.21
C GLY A 269 28.56 -3.29 -1.17
N GLU A 270 28.47 -4.54 -0.72
CA GLU A 270 29.30 -5.09 0.35
C GLU A 270 29.70 -6.51 0.01
N PHE A 271 30.88 -6.92 0.47
CA PHE A 271 31.33 -8.30 0.37
C PHE A 271 32.06 -8.76 1.62
N LEU A 272 32.12 -10.07 1.79
CA LEU A 272 32.90 -10.74 2.82
C LEU A 272 33.78 -11.80 2.18
N THR A 273 35.02 -11.91 2.66
CA THR A 273 35.88 -13.04 2.34
C THR A 273 35.53 -14.21 3.25
N ASN A 274 35.73 -15.42 2.75
CA ASN A 274 35.50 -16.66 3.50
C ASN A 274 34.16 -16.66 4.24
N ALA A 275 33.06 -16.49 3.49
CA ALA A 275 31.71 -16.36 4.03
C ALA A 275 30.66 -16.92 3.09
N GLN A 276 29.53 -17.33 3.64
CA GLN A 276 28.30 -17.61 2.89
C GLN A 276 27.38 -16.37 2.87
N GLY A 277 26.42 -16.34 1.95
CA GLY A 277 25.54 -15.20 1.77
C GLY A 277 24.78 -14.77 3.03
N GLU A 278 24.40 -15.71 3.89
CA GLU A 278 23.76 -15.44 5.16
C GLU A 278 24.65 -14.62 6.12
N ASP A 279 25.96 -14.75 6.03
CA ASP A 279 26.90 -14.04 6.91
C ASP A 279 26.96 -12.54 6.60
N VAL A 280 26.69 -12.14 5.36
CA VAL A 280 26.60 -10.72 4.96
C VAL A 280 25.41 -10.03 5.63
N VAL A 281 24.29 -10.74 5.70
CA VAL A 281 23.01 -10.21 6.23
C VAL A 281 22.96 -10.29 7.77
N ALA A 282 23.56 -11.35 8.34
CA ALA A 282 23.50 -11.62 9.79
C ALA A 282 24.24 -10.59 10.67
N GLY A 283 25.15 -9.80 10.08
CA GLY A 283 25.86 -8.74 10.81
C GLY A 283 26.88 -9.24 11.85
N VAL A 284 27.22 -10.54 11.83
CA VAL A 284 28.20 -11.14 12.76
C VAL A 284 29.60 -10.67 12.46
N ARG A 285 29.89 -10.42 11.18
CA ARG A 285 31.14 -9.85 10.68
C ARG A 285 30.84 -8.55 9.96
N THR A 286 31.73 -7.57 10.04
CA THR A 286 31.59 -6.29 9.33
C THR A 286 31.96 -6.47 7.86
N PRO A 287 31.00 -6.30 6.93
CA PRO A 287 31.28 -6.39 5.50
C PRO A 287 32.21 -5.26 5.03
N MET A 288 32.94 -5.51 3.98
CA MET A 288 33.76 -4.51 3.31
C MET A 288 33.01 -3.86 2.16
N PRO A 289 33.23 -2.55 1.88
CA PRO A 289 32.65 -1.94 0.69
C PRO A 289 33.09 -2.67 -0.58
N ILE A 290 32.16 -2.76 -1.54
CA ILE A 290 32.40 -3.51 -2.80
C ILE A 290 33.64 -3.06 -3.56
N ALA A 291 34.00 -1.77 -3.49
CA ALA A 291 35.17 -1.23 -4.15
C ALA A 291 36.49 -1.89 -3.68
N GLN A 292 36.54 -2.34 -2.42
CA GLN A 292 37.72 -3.03 -1.86
C GLN A 292 37.90 -4.45 -2.42
N MET A 293 36.88 -5.01 -3.09
CA MET A 293 37.00 -6.29 -3.76
C MET A 293 38.08 -6.25 -4.87
N ALA A 294 38.34 -5.08 -5.44
CA ALA A 294 39.39 -4.90 -6.45
C ALA A 294 40.78 -5.27 -5.93
N GLU A 295 41.05 -5.10 -4.64
CA GLU A 295 42.30 -5.45 -3.99
C GLU A 295 42.38 -6.95 -3.64
N THR A 296 41.25 -7.52 -3.16
CA THR A 296 41.17 -8.91 -2.70
C THR A 296 41.01 -9.89 -3.84
N PHE A 297 40.14 -9.59 -4.80
CA PHE A 297 39.84 -10.44 -5.96
C PHE A 297 39.84 -9.61 -7.24
N PRO A 298 41.05 -9.17 -7.72
CA PRO A 298 41.11 -8.21 -8.84
C PRO A 298 40.48 -8.71 -10.14
N GLU A 299 40.66 -9.96 -10.49
CA GLU A 299 40.10 -10.56 -11.71
C GLU A 299 38.60 -10.76 -11.61
N ALA A 300 38.11 -11.27 -10.46
CA ALA A 300 36.69 -11.46 -10.20
C ALA A 300 35.98 -10.11 -10.12
N TYR A 301 36.58 -9.09 -9.52
CA TYR A 301 36.05 -7.75 -9.48
C TYR A 301 35.89 -7.12 -10.86
N ALA A 302 36.94 -7.24 -11.71
CA ALA A 302 36.87 -6.74 -13.09
C ALA A 302 35.75 -7.42 -13.88
N GLN A 303 35.61 -8.73 -13.74
CA GLN A 303 34.55 -9.51 -14.36
C GLN A 303 33.16 -9.06 -13.79
N PHE A 304 33.06 -8.85 -12.49
CA PHE A 304 31.83 -8.42 -11.86
C PHE A 304 31.37 -7.05 -12.37
N VAL A 305 32.26 -6.08 -12.49
CA VAL A 305 31.97 -4.77 -13.07
C VAL A 305 31.42 -4.89 -14.49
N GLU A 306 32.01 -5.75 -15.29
CA GLU A 306 31.53 -6.02 -16.64
C GLU A 306 30.14 -6.68 -16.64
N VAL A 307 29.91 -7.63 -15.74
CA VAL A 307 28.59 -8.27 -15.55
C VAL A 307 27.54 -7.25 -15.14
N CYS A 308 27.87 -6.34 -14.22
CA CYS A 308 26.97 -5.26 -13.80
C CYS A 308 26.53 -4.41 -14.98
N GLN A 309 27.46 -4.00 -15.83
CA GLN A 309 27.16 -3.19 -17.01
C GLN A 309 26.31 -3.99 -18.02
N THR A 310 26.66 -5.26 -18.24
CA THR A 310 25.90 -6.15 -19.11
C THR A 310 24.45 -6.30 -18.65
N LEU A 311 24.24 -6.53 -17.37
CA LEU A 311 22.90 -6.70 -16.79
C LEU A 311 22.08 -5.41 -16.87
N GLU A 312 22.66 -4.27 -16.52
CA GLU A 312 21.97 -3.00 -16.61
C GLU A 312 21.56 -2.67 -18.05
N ASN A 313 22.46 -2.89 -19.00
CA ASN A 313 22.19 -2.70 -20.43
C ASN A 313 21.14 -3.69 -20.97
N HIS A 314 21.11 -4.91 -20.45
CA HIS A 314 20.17 -5.94 -20.87
C HIS A 314 18.74 -5.68 -20.34
N TYR A 315 18.63 -5.38 -19.06
CA TYR A 315 17.34 -5.15 -18.41
C TYR A 315 16.84 -3.70 -18.53
N HIS A 316 17.70 -2.78 -18.94
CA HIS A 316 17.40 -1.34 -19.01
C HIS A 316 16.88 -0.79 -17.68
N ASP A 317 17.45 -1.26 -16.59
CA ASP A 317 17.13 -0.80 -15.23
C ASP A 317 18.29 -1.11 -14.29
N MET A 318 18.34 -0.41 -13.18
CA MET A 318 19.24 -0.67 -12.07
C MET A 318 19.06 -2.09 -11.56
N GLN A 319 20.16 -2.77 -11.30
CA GLN A 319 20.17 -4.17 -10.85
C GLN A 319 20.65 -4.30 -9.40
N ASP A 320 20.00 -5.18 -8.67
CA ASP A 320 20.38 -5.69 -7.35
C ASP A 320 20.88 -7.13 -7.57
N MET A 321 22.10 -7.40 -7.17
CA MET A 321 22.78 -8.66 -7.52
C MET A 321 23.35 -9.32 -6.28
N GLU A 322 23.31 -10.64 -6.29
CA GLU A 322 24.02 -11.48 -5.34
C GLU A 322 25.08 -12.30 -6.11
N PHE A 323 26.26 -12.37 -5.56
CA PHE A 323 27.35 -13.12 -6.18
C PHE A 323 28.17 -13.88 -5.14
N THR A 324 28.90 -14.88 -5.62
CA THR A 324 29.85 -15.65 -4.83
C THR A 324 31.13 -15.79 -5.61
N VAL A 325 32.25 -15.72 -4.91
CA VAL A 325 33.57 -16.03 -5.45
C VAL A 325 34.03 -17.36 -4.84
N GLU A 326 34.13 -18.39 -5.66
CA GLU A 326 34.62 -19.70 -5.23
C GLU A 326 35.97 -19.95 -5.91
N ASP A 327 37.00 -20.12 -5.12
CA ASP A 327 38.38 -20.34 -5.64
C ASP A 327 38.74 -19.30 -6.72
N ARG A 328 38.55 -18.02 -6.40
CA ARG A 328 38.78 -16.83 -7.26
C ARG A 328 37.89 -16.74 -8.49
N LYS A 329 36.94 -17.64 -8.69
CA LYS A 329 35.97 -17.58 -9.79
C LYS A 329 34.66 -16.94 -9.37
N LEU A 330 34.20 -16.00 -10.19
CA LEU A 330 32.92 -15.32 -9.96
C LEU A 330 31.76 -16.21 -10.40
N TYR A 331 30.70 -16.24 -9.54
CA TYR A 331 29.41 -16.85 -9.85
C TYR A 331 28.32 -15.88 -9.52
N MET A 332 27.36 -15.66 -10.42
CA MET A 332 26.18 -14.86 -10.20
C MET A 332 25.07 -15.75 -9.65
N LEU A 333 24.55 -15.40 -8.47
CA LEU A 333 23.49 -16.17 -7.81
C LEU A 333 22.10 -15.60 -8.04
N GLN A 334 21.99 -14.29 -8.21
CA GLN A 334 20.72 -13.61 -8.41
C GLN A 334 20.95 -12.25 -9.03
N THR A 335 20.02 -11.85 -9.88
CA THR A 335 19.83 -10.47 -10.28
C THR A 335 18.33 -10.15 -10.26
N ARG A 336 18.01 -8.91 -9.96
CA ARG A 336 16.64 -8.39 -10.05
C ARG A 336 16.70 -6.88 -10.26
N ASN A 337 15.60 -6.30 -10.73
CA ASN A 337 15.46 -4.86 -10.71
C ASN A 337 15.52 -4.39 -9.26
N GLY A 338 16.43 -3.48 -8.97
CA GLY A 338 16.77 -3.13 -7.59
C GLY A 338 15.64 -2.41 -6.88
N LYS A 339 15.36 -2.85 -5.64
CA LYS A 339 14.51 -2.07 -4.75
C LYS A 339 15.23 -0.78 -4.40
N ARG A 340 14.48 0.30 -4.36
CA ARG A 340 15.03 1.65 -4.22
C ARG A 340 14.04 2.55 -3.47
N THR A 341 14.56 3.65 -2.95
CA THR A 341 13.69 4.69 -2.38
C THR A 341 12.86 5.34 -3.47
N ALA A 342 11.77 5.99 -3.09
CA ALA A 342 10.94 6.73 -4.03
C ALA A 342 11.74 7.82 -4.78
N GLN A 343 12.60 8.54 -4.08
CA GLN A 343 13.48 9.53 -4.68
C GLN A 343 14.44 8.93 -5.71
N ALA A 344 15.08 7.81 -5.35
CA ALA A 344 15.96 7.09 -6.27
C ALA A 344 15.21 6.58 -7.49
N ALA A 345 13.98 6.09 -7.32
CA ALA A 345 13.14 5.62 -8.42
C ALA A 345 12.91 6.71 -9.48
N LEU A 346 12.58 7.92 -9.06
CA LEU A 346 12.38 9.05 -9.97
C LEU A 346 13.67 9.45 -10.67
N LYS A 347 14.77 9.57 -9.92
CA LYS A 347 16.07 9.92 -10.49
C LYS A 347 16.56 8.89 -11.51
N ILE A 348 16.49 7.62 -11.17
CA ILE A 348 16.91 6.53 -12.06
C ILE A 348 16.07 6.52 -13.34
N ALA A 349 14.75 6.68 -13.23
CA ALA A 349 13.88 6.72 -14.40
C ALA A 349 14.25 7.87 -15.35
N CYS A 350 14.48 9.05 -14.81
CA CYS A 350 14.91 10.22 -15.61
C CYS A 350 16.30 9.99 -16.24
N ASP A 351 17.25 9.47 -15.48
CA ASP A 351 18.60 9.20 -15.96
C ASP A 351 18.61 8.14 -17.07
N LEU A 352 17.78 7.11 -16.97
CA LEU A 352 17.67 6.09 -18.02
C LEU A 352 17.11 6.64 -19.33
N VAL A 353 16.23 7.62 -19.27
CA VAL A 353 15.75 8.35 -20.46
C VAL A 353 16.89 9.19 -21.04
N ASP A 354 17.61 9.94 -20.21
CA ASP A 354 18.74 10.77 -20.65
C ASP A 354 19.88 9.94 -21.25
N GLU A 355 20.06 8.71 -20.77
CA GLU A 355 21.05 7.76 -21.30
C GLU A 355 20.58 7.00 -22.55
N GLY A 356 19.35 7.20 -22.98
CA GLY A 356 18.78 6.55 -24.15
C GLY A 356 18.35 5.09 -23.96
N MET A 357 18.35 4.59 -22.72
CA MET A 357 17.91 3.20 -22.40
C MET A 357 16.40 3.05 -22.36
N LYS A 358 15.67 4.11 -22.01
CA LYS A 358 14.21 4.10 -21.91
C LYS A 358 13.60 5.31 -22.61
N THR A 359 12.40 5.12 -23.12
CA THR A 359 11.55 6.23 -23.58
C THR A 359 10.85 6.89 -22.39
N PRO A 360 10.35 8.12 -22.51
CA PRO A 360 9.52 8.72 -21.46
C PRO A 360 8.33 7.85 -21.04
N ALA A 361 7.67 7.18 -21.99
CA ALA A 361 6.57 6.25 -21.69
C ALA A 361 7.03 5.08 -20.83
N GLU A 362 8.16 4.47 -21.15
CA GLU A 362 8.74 3.39 -20.38
C GLU A 362 9.17 3.83 -18.98
N ALA A 363 9.70 5.04 -18.85
CA ALA A 363 10.08 5.63 -17.57
C ALA A 363 8.87 5.84 -16.66
N VAL A 364 7.78 6.37 -17.19
CA VAL A 364 6.50 6.52 -16.48
C VAL A 364 5.98 5.15 -16.03
N ALA A 365 6.04 4.16 -16.90
CA ALA A 365 5.52 2.82 -16.63
C ALA A 365 6.31 2.07 -15.55
N MET A 366 7.58 2.39 -15.33
CA MET A 366 8.42 1.67 -14.35
C MET A 366 8.24 2.13 -12.91
N ILE A 367 7.61 3.26 -12.66
CA ILE A 367 7.46 3.83 -11.33
C ILE A 367 6.19 3.27 -10.67
N ASP A 368 6.32 2.77 -9.44
CA ASP A 368 5.14 2.41 -8.64
C ASP A 368 4.46 3.70 -8.16
N PRO A 369 3.20 3.95 -8.53
CA PRO A 369 2.49 5.17 -8.13
C PRO A 369 2.46 5.39 -6.62
N ARG A 370 2.43 4.32 -5.83
CA ARG A 370 2.42 4.38 -4.36
C ARG A 370 3.70 4.99 -3.79
N ASN A 371 4.81 4.95 -4.52
CA ASN A 371 6.06 5.58 -4.11
C ASN A 371 5.95 7.09 -4.04
N LEU A 372 5.03 7.71 -4.78
CA LEU A 372 4.84 9.15 -4.75
C LEU A 372 4.30 9.65 -3.39
N ASP A 373 3.54 8.81 -2.67
CA ASP A 373 3.04 9.16 -1.34
C ASP A 373 4.17 9.54 -0.39
N THR A 374 5.25 8.78 -0.40
CA THR A 374 6.37 9.01 0.53
C THR A 374 7.10 10.33 0.25
N LEU A 375 7.04 10.84 -0.97
CA LEU A 375 7.68 12.10 -1.36
C LEU A 375 6.87 13.33 -0.96
N LEU A 376 5.60 13.16 -0.70
CA LEU A 376 4.66 14.25 -0.40
C LEU A 376 4.50 14.51 1.10
N HIS A 377 5.06 13.64 1.95
CA HIS A 377 4.87 13.67 3.40
C HIS A 377 6.22 13.66 4.15
N PRO A 378 6.26 14.21 5.39
CA PRO A 378 7.44 14.12 6.23
C PRO A 378 7.83 12.66 6.52
N GLN A 379 9.12 12.40 6.70
CA GLN A 379 9.68 11.09 7.02
C GLN A 379 10.49 11.17 8.32
N PHE A 380 10.69 10.03 8.99
CA PHE A 380 11.62 9.97 10.10
C PHE A 380 13.07 10.00 9.60
N ASP A 381 13.95 10.56 10.42
CA ASP A 381 15.38 10.40 10.22
C ASP A 381 15.74 8.91 10.21
N ALA A 382 16.38 8.45 9.14
CA ALA A 382 16.61 7.02 8.89
C ALA A 382 17.46 6.35 9.99
N ALA A 383 18.49 7.02 10.47
CA ALA A 383 19.37 6.49 11.53
C ALA A 383 18.63 6.39 12.87
N ALA A 384 17.86 7.40 13.23
CA ALA A 384 17.06 7.41 14.46
C ALA A 384 15.95 6.35 14.42
N LEU A 385 15.31 6.17 13.29
CA LEU A 385 14.25 5.15 13.10
C LEU A 385 14.82 3.74 13.25
N LYS A 386 15.99 3.47 12.67
CA LYS A 386 16.66 2.17 12.75
C LYS A 386 17.03 1.79 14.19
N ALA A 387 17.35 2.78 15.01
CA ALA A 387 17.70 2.58 16.43
C ALA A 387 16.46 2.41 17.33
N ALA A 388 15.27 2.71 16.84
CA ALA A 388 14.02 2.68 17.59
C ALA A 388 13.30 1.34 17.45
N THR A 389 12.63 0.93 18.54
CA THR A 389 11.80 -0.28 18.57
C THR A 389 10.33 0.12 18.70
N PRO A 390 9.41 -0.37 17.83
CA PRO A 390 7.99 -0.11 17.99
C PRO A 390 7.45 -0.65 19.30
N MET A 391 6.59 0.12 19.98
CA MET A 391 5.87 -0.34 21.17
C MET A 391 4.47 -0.85 20.86
N GLY A 392 3.96 -0.60 19.66
CA GLY A 392 2.66 -1.04 19.20
C GLY A 392 2.50 -0.79 17.70
N LYS A 393 1.44 -1.37 17.13
CA LYS A 393 1.14 -1.25 15.71
C LYS A 393 -0.35 -1.13 15.47
N GLY A 394 -0.73 -0.11 14.68
CA GLY A 394 -2.06 0.06 14.11
C GLY A 394 -2.01 -0.04 12.59
N LEU A 395 -3.02 0.48 11.92
CA LEU A 395 -3.06 0.60 10.47
C LEU A 395 -2.38 1.89 10.03
N GLY A 396 -1.48 1.82 9.05
CA GLY A 396 -0.95 2.99 8.38
C GLY A 396 -2.04 3.64 7.52
N ALA A 397 -2.84 4.50 8.12
CA ALA A 397 -4.06 5.03 7.49
C ALA A 397 -3.82 6.26 6.61
N SER A 398 -2.84 7.07 6.95
CA SER A 398 -2.38 8.20 6.14
C SER A 398 -0.88 8.35 6.30
N PRO A 399 -0.12 8.40 5.19
CA PRO A 399 1.33 8.29 5.23
C PRO A 399 2.01 9.48 5.91
N GLY A 400 3.28 9.28 6.25
CA GLY A 400 4.13 10.28 6.86
C GLY A 400 4.56 9.91 8.27
N ALA A 401 5.43 10.75 8.83
CA ALA A 401 5.97 10.61 10.16
C ALA A 401 5.52 11.78 11.03
N ALA A 402 5.11 11.50 12.26
CA ALA A 402 4.75 12.53 13.22
C ALA A 402 5.36 12.25 14.58
N CYS A 403 5.80 13.32 15.23
CA CYS A 403 6.30 13.29 16.60
C CYS A 403 5.69 14.46 17.35
N GLY A 404 5.23 14.24 18.55
CA GLY A 404 4.66 15.31 19.36
C GLY A 404 4.19 14.85 20.73
N LYS A 405 3.71 15.82 21.48
CA LYS A 405 3.13 15.61 22.79
C LYS A 405 1.69 15.11 22.65
N VAL A 406 1.34 14.11 23.44
CA VAL A 406 0.00 13.51 23.43
C VAL A 406 -1.04 14.50 23.95
N VAL A 407 -2.11 14.68 23.19
CA VAL A 407 -3.33 15.38 23.61
C VAL A 407 -4.54 14.51 23.30
N PHE A 408 -5.64 14.68 24.05
CA PHE A 408 -6.80 13.78 23.99
C PHE A 408 -8.07 14.42 23.46
N THR A 409 -8.07 15.72 23.25
CA THR A 409 -9.22 16.45 22.70
C THR A 409 -8.81 17.36 21.56
N ALA A 410 -9.75 17.62 20.65
CA ALA A 410 -9.53 18.54 19.55
C ALA A 410 -9.20 19.96 20.07
N ASP A 411 -9.88 20.39 21.11
CA ASP A 411 -9.69 21.71 21.71
C ASP A 411 -8.26 21.85 22.29
N ASP A 412 -7.79 20.83 22.98
CA ASP A 412 -6.42 20.81 23.51
C ASP A 412 -5.39 20.83 22.40
N ALA A 413 -5.63 20.11 21.29
CA ALA A 413 -4.75 20.11 20.14
C ALA A 413 -4.59 21.52 19.55
N VAL A 414 -5.69 22.23 19.38
CA VAL A 414 -5.70 23.62 18.91
C VAL A 414 -4.97 24.54 19.89
N GLU A 415 -5.30 24.47 21.17
CA GLU A 415 -4.71 25.32 22.22
C GLU A 415 -3.19 25.12 22.31
N TRP A 416 -2.75 23.88 22.36
CA TRP A 416 -1.31 23.56 22.45
C TRP A 416 -0.54 23.97 21.19
N ALA A 417 -1.14 23.76 20.00
CA ALA A 417 -0.54 24.18 18.74
C ALA A 417 -0.38 25.72 18.65
N GLU A 418 -1.35 26.46 19.13
CA GLU A 418 -1.29 27.93 19.21
C GLU A 418 -0.16 28.42 20.12
N LYS A 419 0.20 27.63 21.14
CA LYS A 419 1.35 27.89 22.01
C LYS A 419 2.70 27.46 21.42
N GLY A 420 2.71 26.95 20.19
CA GLY A 420 3.90 26.49 19.50
C GLY A 420 4.32 25.06 19.81
N GLU A 421 3.50 24.30 20.52
CA GLU A 421 3.76 22.89 20.80
C GLU A 421 3.37 22.00 19.62
N LYS A 422 4.18 21.00 19.35
CA LYS A 422 3.86 19.94 18.42
C LYS A 422 3.10 18.86 19.16
N VAL A 423 1.91 18.50 18.68
CA VAL A 423 1.04 17.55 19.36
C VAL A 423 0.62 16.39 18.44
N VAL A 424 0.34 15.26 19.07
CA VAL A 424 -0.29 14.09 18.46
C VAL A 424 -1.64 13.90 19.14
N LEU A 425 -2.72 13.94 18.35
CA LEU A 425 -4.08 13.76 18.86
C LEU A 425 -4.39 12.28 18.99
N VAL A 426 -4.67 11.83 20.21
CA VAL A 426 -5.01 10.43 20.52
C VAL A 426 -6.47 10.34 20.92
N ARG A 427 -7.25 9.58 20.16
CA ARG A 427 -8.68 9.41 20.40
C ARG A 427 -9.08 7.93 20.33
N LEU A 428 -10.18 7.59 20.98
CA LEU A 428 -10.84 6.30 20.77
C LEU A 428 -11.24 6.17 19.29
N GLU A 429 -11.90 7.18 18.78
CA GLU A 429 -12.23 7.41 17.37
C GLU A 429 -12.47 8.90 17.16
N THR A 430 -12.36 9.39 15.93
CA THR A 430 -12.63 10.79 15.62
C THR A 430 -14.02 10.96 15.03
N SER A 431 -14.56 12.16 15.19
CA SER A 431 -15.83 12.59 14.62
C SER A 431 -15.61 13.88 13.81
N PRO A 432 -16.60 14.34 13.02
CA PRO A 432 -16.48 15.59 12.28
C PRO A 432 -16.16 16.82 13.16
N GLU A 433 -16.53 16.79 14.42
CA GLU A 433 -16.24 17.86 15.38
C GLU A 433 -14.74 17.97 15.71
N ASP A 434 -13.97 16.93 15.46
CA ASP A 434 -12.54 16.88 15.74
C ASP A 434 -11.66 17.50 14.64
N ILE A 435 -12.23 17.90 13.51
CA ILE A 435 -11.49 18.37 12.33
C ILE A 435 -10.49 19.50 12.64
N THR A 436 -10.88 20.48 13.44
CA THR A 436 -9.99 21.59 13.80
C THR A 436 -8.77 21.11 14.59
N GLY A 437 -8.97 20.19 15.53
CA GLY A 437 -7.91 19.58 16.31
C GLY A 437 -7.02 18.67 15.45
N MET A 438 -7.61 17.94 14.52
CA MET A 438 -6.86 17.11 13.57
C MET A 438 -5.93 17.96 12.72
N LYS A 439 -6.38 19.10 12.21
CA LYS A 439 -5.55 20.04 11.44
C LYS A 439 -4.40 20.63 12.26
N ALA A 440 -4.62 20.91 13.53
CA ALA A 440 -3.63 21.49 14.42
C ALA A 440 -2.55 20.50 14.84
N ALA A 441 -2.87 19.21 14.87
CA ALA A 441 -1.94 18.15 15.28
C ALA A 441 -0.93 17.81 14.18
N GLN A 442 0.23 17.29 14.59
CA GLN A 442 1.23 16.72 13.67
C GLN A 442 0.79 15.37 13.13
N GLY A 443 0.03 14.62 13.93
CA GLY A 443 -0.49 13.32 13.56
C GLY A 443 -1.66 12.91 14.43
N ILE A 444 -2.36 11.88 13.97
CA ILE A 444 -3.59 11.38 14.59
C ILE A 444 -3.42 9.89 14.87
N LEU A 445 -3.75 9.49 16.10
CA LEU A 445 -3.71 8.09 16.53
C LEU A 445 -5.08 7.72 17.10
N THR A 446 -5.70 6.67 16.53
CA THR A 446 -6.98 6.16 17.04
C THR A 446 -6.89 4.71 17.45
N VAL A 447 -7.69 4.35 18.44
CA VAL A 447 -7.81 2.97 18.94
C VAL A 447 -8.70 2.14 18.02
N ARG A 448 -9.77 2.76 17.52
CA ARG A 448 -10.74 2.14 16.60
C ARG A 448 -10.67 2.78 15.22
N GLY A 449 -11.14 2.05 14.24
CA GLY A 449 -11.26 2.50 12.87
C GLY A 449 -10.34 1.76 11.91
N GLY A 450 -10.80 1.63 10.67
CA GLY A 450 -10.06 1.05 9.56
C GLY A 450 -9.57 2.12 8.58
N MET A 451 -9.14 1.68 7.40
CA MET A 451 -8.65 2.55 6.32
C MET A 451 -9.70 3.54 5.79
N THR A 452 -10.97 3.26 6.02
CA THR A 452 -12.11 4.08 5.57
C THR A 452 -12.82 4.78 6.71
N SER A 453 -12.26 4.74 7.93
CA SER A 453 -12.79 5.48 9.08
C SER A 453 -12.70 6.99 8.87
N HIS A 454 -13.47 7.75 9.62
CA HIS A 454 -13.44 9.21 9.58
C HIS A 454 -12.02 9.76 9.77
N ALA A 455 -11.28 9.25 10.76
CA ALA A 455 -9.90 9.67 11.01
C ALA A 455 -9.00 9.44 9.79
N ALA A 456 -9.07 8.25 9.19
CA ALA A 456 -8.26 7.89 8.03
C ALA A 456 -8.57 8.76 6.80
N VAL A 457 -9.85 8.92 6.48
CA VAL A 457 -10.30 9.69 5.31
C VAL A 457 -9.93 11.16 5.44
N VAL A 458 -10.21 11.76 6.59
CA VAL A 458 -9.94 13.18 6.83
C VAL A 458 -8.44 13.45 6.88
N ALA A 459 -7.67 12.60 7.54
CA ALA A 459 -6.22 12.74 7.60
C ALA A 459 -5.58 12.68 6.21
N ARG A 460 -6.00 11.74 5.36
CA ARG A 460 -5.52 11.67 3.97
C ARG A 460 -5.88 12.93 3.18
N GLY A 461 -7.09 13.44 3.38
CA GLY A 461 -7.50 14.69 2.73
C GLY A 461 -6.66 15.89 3.14
N MET A 462 -6.22 15.93 4.40
CA MET A 462 -5.39 17.00 4.95
C MET A 462 -3.89 16.81 4.70
N GLY A 463 -3.48 15.62 4.28
CA GLY A 463 -2.07 15.25 4.20
C GLY A 463 -1.41 15.04 5.57
N GLU A 464 -2.19 14.76 6.60
CA GLU A 464 -1.73 14.52 7.97
C GLU A 464 -1.42 13.04 8.21
N CYS A 465 -0.37 12.77 8.96
CA CYS A 465 -0.02 11.43 9.39
C CYS A 465 -1.15 10.83 10.25
N CYS A 466 -1.54 9.61 9.97
CA CYS A 466 -2.56 8.92 10.76
C CYS A 466 -2.25 7.45 10.92
N VAL A 467 -2.31 6.99 12.18
CA VAL A 467 -2.32 5.58 12.54
C VAL A 467 -3.69 5.30 13.18
N SER A 468 -4.47 4.43 12.56
CA SER A 468 -5.81 4.09 13.06
C SER A 468 -5.90 2.64 13.50
N GLY A 469 -6.91 2.34 14.30
CA GLY A 469 -7.22 0.95 14.66
C GLY A 469 -6.16 0.24 15.50
N CYS A 470 -5.43 0.95 16.36
CA CYS A 470 -4.50 0.32 17.29
C CYS A 470 -5.27 -0.25 18.49
N GLY A 471 -5.81 -1.45 18.32
CA GLY A 471 -6.64 -2.11 19.34
C GLY A 471 -5.88 -2.53 20.62
N GLU A 472 -4.55 -2.51 20.60
CA GLU A 472 -3.71 -2.77 21.78
C GLU A 472 -3.75 -1.62 22.79
N ILE A 473 -4.15 -0.43 22.37
CA ILE A 473 -4.25 0.75 23.24
C ILE A 473 -5.47 0.62 24.15
N LYS A 474 -5.24 0.84 25.45
CA LYS A 474 -6.29 1.02 26.44
C LYS A 474 -6.39 2.50 26.77
N ILE A 475 -7.38 3.18 26.22
CA ILE A 475 -7.55 4.62 26.36
C ILE A 475 -8.56 4.96 27.48
N ASP A 476 -8.22 5.99 28.26
CA ASP A 476 -9.12 6.65 29.22
C ASP A 476 -9.13 8.14 28.86
N GLU A 477 -10.06 8.53 28.01
CA GLU A 477 -10.15 9.91 27.50
C GLU A 477 -10.51 10.90 28.62
N ALA A 478 -11.34 10.48 29.57
CA ALA A 478 -11.77 11.33 30.67
C ALA A 478 -10.60 11.73 31.58
N ASN A 479 -9.69 10.81 31.85
CA ASN A 479 -8.50 11.05 32.67
C ASN A 479 -7.25 11.39 31.85
N LYS A 480 -7.41 11.57 30.55
CA LYS A 480 -6.33 11.95 29.59
C LYS A 480 -5.09 11.07 29.72
N LYS A 481 -5.30 9.75 29.59
CA LYS A 481 -4.22 8.75 29.62
C LYS A 481 -4.54 7.56 28.73
N PHE A 482 -3.48 6.85 28.31
CA PHE A 482 -3.63 5.55 27.66
C PHE A 482 -2.45 4.64 28.03
N GLU A 483 -2.67 3.34 27.89
CA GLU A 483 -1.65 2.30 28.06
C GLU A 483 -1.33 1.63 26.73
N LEU A 484 -0.05 1.47 26.45
CA LEU A 484 0.44 0.74 25.30
C LEU A 484 1.83 0.15 25.61
N GLY A 485 2.04 -1.11 25.24
CA GLY A 485 3.35 -1.75 25.43
C GLY A 485 3.81 -1.83 26.89
N GLY A 486 2.87 -1.91 27.82
CA GLY A 486 3.14 -1.96 29.27
C GLY A 486 3.49 -0.62 29.89
N LYS A 487 3.39 0.49 29.17
CA LYS A 487 3.66 1.85 29.68
C LYS A 487 2.38 2.69 29.62
N THR A 488 2.21 3.55 30.64
CA THR A 488 1.11 4.53 30.69
C THR A 488 1.61 5.88 30.19
N PHE A 489 0.89 6.45 29.22
CA PHE A 489 1.11 7.78 28.66
C PHE A 489 0.05 8.74 29.15
N VAL A 490 0.49 9.90 29.56
CA VAL A 490 -0.39 10.99 30.01
C VAL A 490 -0.24 12.19 29.06
N GLU A 491 -1.18 13.14 29.13
CA GLU A 491 -1.12 14.37 28.34
C GLU A 491 0.25 15.05 28.51
N GLY A 492 0.88 15.39 27.39
CA GLY A 492 2.20 16.00 27.33
C GLY A 492 3.37 15.04 27.15
N ASP A 493 3.17 13.75 27.29
CA ASP A 493 4.22 12.76 26.98
C ASP A 493 4.48 12.72 25.46
N TYR A 494 5.73 12.48 25.08
CA TYR A 494 6.09 12.38 23.67
C TYR A 494 5.86 10.99 23.11
N ILE A 495 5.25 10.92 21.94
CA ILE A 495 5.18 9.72 21.11
C ILE A 495 5.53 10.06 19.66
N SER A 496 5.96 9.06 18.92
CA SER A 496 6.17 9.15 17.47
C SER A 496 5.34 8.09 16.78
N ILE A 497 4.67 8.46 15.69
CA ILE A 497 3.84 7.55 14.90
C ILE A 497 4.26 7.56 13.44
N ASP A 498 4.23 6.39 12.82
CA ASP A 498 4.53 6.19 11.40
C ASP A 498 3.24 5.85 10.66
N GLY A 499 2.70 6.83 9.95
CA GLY A 499 1.47 6.68 9.18
C GLY A 499 1.62 5.78 7.95
N THR A 500 2.82 5.45 7.53
CA THR A 500 3.09 4.54 6.42
C THR A 500 3.07 3.08 6.88
N THR A 501 3.72 2.76 8.00
CA THR A 501 3.83 1.40 8.53
C THR A 501 2.77 1.05 9.58
N GLY A 502 2.22 2.06 10.25
CA GLY A 502 1.33 1.90 11.40
C GLY A 502 2.06 1.73 12.73
N ASN A 503 3.37 1.82 12.76
CA ASN A 503 4.17 1.66 13.97
C ASN A 503 4.05 2.86 14.91
N ILE A 504 4.08 2.58 16.21
CA ILE A 504 4.02 3.59 17.29
C ILE A 504 5.27 3.42 18.14
N TYR A 505 5.92 4.54 18.44
CA TYR A 505 7.18 4.56 19.19
C TYR A 505 7.05 5.43 20.44
N ASP A 506 7.73 5.02 21.50
CA ASP A 506 7.87 5.82 22.74
C ASP A 506 8.92 6.91 22.52
N GLY A 507 8.57 8.15 22.90
CA GLY A 507 9.50 9.29 22.84
C GLY A 507 9.62 9.97 21.48
N VAL A 508 10.70 10.69 21.30
CA VAL A 508 10.95 11.53 20.13
C VAL A 508 11.83 10.81 19.11
N ILE A 509 11.32 10.71 17.89
CA ILE A 509 12.11 10.35 16.71
C ILE A 509 12.10 11.58 15.80
N PRO A 510 13.27 12.17 15.46
CA PRO A 510 13.32 13.33 14.58
C PRO A 510 12.69 13.09 13.22
N THR A 511 12.01 14.09 12.68
CA THR A 511 11.40 14.05 11.37
C THR A 511 12.13 14.97 10.38
N VAL A 512 12.07 14.60 9.10
CA VAL A 512 12.60 15.36 7.96
C VAL A 512 11.44 15.74 7.05
N ASP A 513 11.35 17.01 6.66
CA ASP A 513 10.29 17.49 5.79
C ASP A 513 10.34 16.84 4.40
N ALA A 514 9.19 16.77 3.74
CA ALA A 514 9.07 16.27 2.38
C ALA A 514 9.91 17.12 1.42
N GLN A 515 10.75 16.46 0.61
CA GLN A 515 11.56 17.10 -0.41
C GLN A 515 11.15 16.59 -1.79
N ILE A 516 10.64 17.49 -2.62
CA ILE A 516 10.26 17.20 -4.00
C ILE A 516 11.35 17.69 -4.92
N ALA A 517 12.04 16.78 -5.61
CA ALA A 517 13.10 17.08 -6.56
C ALA A 517 12.53 17.39 -7.96
N GLY A 518 13.36 17.95 -8.84
CA GLY A 518 12.98 18.28 -10.21
C GLY A 518 12.57 17.08 -11.06
N GLU A 519 13.04 15.89 -10.73
CA GLU A 519 12.67 14.62 -11.37
C GLU A 519 11.18 14.28 -11.20
N PHE A 520 10.60 14.64 -10.05
CA PHE A 520 9.16 14.50 -9.84
C PHE A 520 8.36 15.29 -10.89
N GLU A 521 8.74 16.52 -11.13
CA GLU A 521 8.08 17.37 -12.10
C GLU A 521 8.22 16.85 -13.55
N ARG A 522 9.42 16.36 -13.90
CA ARG A 522 9.65 15.72 -15.20
C ARG A 522 8.74 14.51 -15.43
N ILE A 523 8.68 13.61 -14.45
CA ILE A 523 7.85 12.39 -14.51
C ILE A 523 6.38 12.77 -14.64
N MET A 524 5.92 13.74 -13.85
CA MET A 524 4.51 14.16 -13.90
C MET A 524 4.16 14.87 -15.20
N THR A 525 5.08 15.63 -15.78
CA THR A 525 4.90 16.24 -17.10
C THR A 525 4.73 15.16 -18.18
N TRP A 526 5.57 14.12 -18.16
CA TRP A 526 5.41 13.00 -19.09
C TRP A 526 4.11 12.25 -18.85
N ALA A 527 3.74 12.01 -17.59
CA ALA A 527 2.48 11.34 -17.26
C ALA A 527 1.28 12.09 -17.84
N ASP A 528 1.26 13.41 -17.74
CA ASP A 528 0.17 14.24 -18.26
C ASP A 528 0.06 14.16 -19.80
N GLU A 529 1.17 13.93 -20.50
CA GLU A 529 1.17 13.75 -21.96
C GLU A 529 0.51 12.43 -22.38
N PHE A 530 0.61 11.38 -21.56
CA PHE A 530 0.13 10.03 -21.90
C PHE A 530 -1.28 9.74 -21.40
N ARG A 531 -1.68 10.30 -20.27
CA ARG A 531 -2.99 10.00 -19.70
C ARG A 531 -4.13 10.59 -20.52
N THR A 532 -5.25 9.87 -20.57
CA THR A 532 -6.52 10.34 -21.15
C THR A 532 -7.52 10.71 -20.06
N LEU A 533 -7.52 9.98 -18.92
CA LEU A 533 -8.31 10.35 -17.76
C LEU A 533 -7.88 11.72 -17.21
N LYS A 534 -8.84 12.56 -16.94
CA LYS A 534 -8.61 13.76 -16.15
C LYS A 534 -8.59 13.39 -14.67
N VAL A 535 -7.88 14.18 -13.88
CA VAL A 535 -7.76 13.97 -12.44
C VAL A 535 -8.28 15.19 -11.72
N ARG A 536 -9.37 15.00 -10.99
CA ARG A 536 -9.97 16.01 -10.12
C ARG A 536 -9.67 15.67 -8.65
N THR A 537 -10.07 16.53 -7.76
CA THR A 537 -9.89 16.33 -6.32
C THR A 537 -11.22 16.36 -5.56
N ASN A 538 -11.24 15.69 -4.43
CA ASN A 538 -12.27 15.82 -3.42
C ASN A 538 -11.80 16.89 -2.43
N ALA A 539 -12.41 18.05 -2.44
CA ALA A 539 -12.00 19.17 -1.59
C ALA A 539 -13.20 20.00 -1.16
N ASP A 540 -13.23 20.35 0.12
CA ASP A 540 -14.32 21.06 0.76
C ASP A 540 -13.90 22.46 1.24
N THR A 541 -12.60 22.75 1.24
CA THR A 541 -12.02 24.03 1.67
C THR A 541 -11.15 24.65 0.57
N PRO A 542 -11.02 25.99 0.55
CA PRO A 542 -10.11 26.65 -0.40
C PRO A 542 -8.67 26.22 -0.27
N ALA A 543 -8.19 25.94 0.93
CA ALA A 543 -6.83 25.48 1.19
C ALA A 543 -6.56 24.12 0.54
N ASP A 544 -7.48 23.16 0.71
CA ASP A 544 -7.38 21.84 0.11
C ASP A 544 -7.47 21.92 -1.42
N ALA A 545 -8.37 22.73 -1.93
CA ALA A 545 -8.53 22.96 -3.37
C ALA A 545 -7.25 23.53 -3.99
N LYS A 546 -6.66 24.52 -3.33
CA LYS A 546 -5.39 25.14 -3.76
C LYS A 546 -4.25 24.14 -3.74
N LYS A 547 -4.12 23.36 -2.68
CA LYS A 547 -3.10 22.33 -2.56
C LYS A 547 -3.22 21.27 -3.65
N ALA A 548 -4.44 20.80 -3.89
CA ALA A 548 -4.70 19.81 -4.95
C ALA A 548 -4.34 20.37 -6.33
N ARG A 549 -4.67 21.63 -6.59
CA ARG A 549 -4.32 22.30 -7.84
C ARG A 549 -2.81 22.42 -8.03
N GLU A 550 -2.08 22.78 -7.00
CA GLU A 550 -0.61 22.78 -7.01
C GLU A 550 -0.04 21.38 -7.34
N LEU A 551 -0.71 20.33 -6.91
CA LEU A 551 -0.36 18.94 -7.21
C LEU A 551 -0.87 18.46 -8.57
N GLY A 552 -1.57 19.31 -9.32
CA GLY A 552 -2.01 19.02 -10.68
C GLY A 552 -3.47 18.64 -10.87
N ALA A 553 -4.33 18.86 -9.88
CA ALA A 553 -5.76 18.63 -10.04
C ALA A 553 -6.38 19.58 -11.07
N GLU A 554 -7.26 19.04 -11.91
CA GLU A 554 -7.89 19.75 -13.03
C GLU A 554 -9.32 20.22 -12.70
N GLY A 555 -9.74 20.09 -11.46
CA GLY A 555 -11.05 20.48 -10.97
C GLY A 555 -11.35 19.84 -9.64
N ILE A 556 -12.54 20.14 -9.12
CA ILE A 556 -13.12 19.44 -7.97
C ILE A 556 -14.17 18.46 -8.49
N GLY A 557 -14.00 17.17 -8.21
CA GLY A 557 -14.97 16.14 -8.54
C GLY A 557 -15.99 15.90 -7.45
N LEU A 558 -15.68 16.30 -6.22
CA LEU A 558 -16.60 16.24 -5.08
C LEU A 558 -16.29 17.35 -4.08
N CYS A 559 -17.25 18.22 -3.87
CA CYS A 559 -17.32 19.12 -2.72
C CYS A 559 -18.48 18.67 -1.85
N ARG A 560 -18.16 18.25 -0.60
CA ARG A 560 -19.13 17.81 0.40
C ARG A 560 -19.59 19.02 1.20
N THR A 561 -20.79 19.50 0.94
CA THR A 561 -21.31 20.73 1.57
C THR A 561 -21.52 20.59 3.06
N GLU A 562 -21.76 19.38 3.57
CA GLU A 562 -21.92 19.11 5.01
C GLU A 562 -20.69 19.49 5.84
N HIS A 563 -19.50 19.38 5.31
CA HIS A 563 -18.27 19.70 6.03
C HIS A 563 -18.12 21.21 6.33
N MET A 564 -18.88 22.04 5.62
CA MET A 564 -18.89 23.48 5.82
C MET A 564 -19.67 23.92 7.07
N PHE A 565 -20.47 23.02 7.67
CA PHE A 565 -21.38 23.35 8.76
C PHE A 565 -20.85 23.08 10.16
N PHE A 566 -19.72 22.41 10.29
CA PHE A 566 -19.18 22.02 11.61
C PHE A 566 -18.43 23.13 12.35
N ASP A 567 -18.20 24.28 11.73
CA ASP A 567 -17.63 25.44 12.38
C ASP A 567 -18.62 25.92 13.49
N PRO A 568 -18.15 26.28 14.70
CA PRO A 568 -19.02 26.68 15.82
C PRO A 568 -20.02 27.81 15.52
N GLU A 569 -19.62 28.76 14.67
CA GLU A 569 -20.53 29.86 14.29
C GLU A 569 -21.63 29.39 13.32
N ARG A 570 -21.34 28.41 12.50
CA ARG A 570 -22.22 27.92 11.45
C ARG A 570 -23.18 26.84 11.94
N ILE A 571 -22.68 25.95 12.82
CA ILE A 571 -23.48 24.83 13.30
C ILE A 571 -24.72 25.26 14.07
N ALA A 572 -24.63 26.37 14.77
CA ALA A 572 -25.78 26.93 15.51
C ALA A 572 -26.95 27.24 14.56
N ALA A 573 -26.69 27.92 13.45
CA ALA A 573 -27.70 28.23 12.44
C ALA A 573 -28.25 26.97 11.75
N PHE A 574 -27.38 25.99 11.52
CA PHE A 574 -27.77 24.71 10.92
C PHE A 574 -28.67 23.89 11.86
N ARG A 575 -28.35 23.85 13.16
CA ARG A 575 -29.18 23.23 14.21
C ARG A 575 -30.54 23.92 14.36
N GLU A 576 -30.57 25.23 14.21
CA GLU A 576 -31.82 25.99 14.19
C GLU A 576 -32.70 25.55 13.01
N MET A 577 -32.15 25.38 11.86
CA MET A 577 -32.84 24.86 10.66
C MET A 577 -33.40 23.44 10.90
N ILE A 578 -32.64 22.56 11.49
CA ILE A 578 -33.04 21.18 11.79
C ILE A 578 -34.22 21.15 12.77
N CYS A 579 -34.20 22.00 13.77
CA CYS A 579 -35.22 22.05 14.82
C CYS A 579 -36.43 22.92 14.47
N SER A 580 -36.54 23.42 13.23
CA SER A 580 -37.69 24.21 12.78
C SER A 580 -38.95 23.35 12.64
N ASP A 581 -40.07 23.90 13.07
CA ASP A 581 -41.38 23.23 13.00
C ASP A 581 -42.16 23.57 11.73
N THR A 582 -41.89 24.73 11.12
CA THR A 582 -42.59 25.24 9.93
C THR A 582 -41.60 25.50 8.78
N VAL A 583 -42.15 25.57 7.56
CA VAL A 583 -41.36 25.95 6.36
C VAL A 583 -40.79 27.37 6.54
N GLU A 584 -41.57 28.30 7.08
CA GLU A 584 -41.16 29.68 7.31
C GLU A 584 -39.99 29.78 8.29
N GLU A 585 -40.02 29.03 9.38
CA GLU A 585 -38.91 28.96 10.34
C GLU A 585 -37.65 28.36 9.70
N ARG A 586 -37.83 27.32 8.89
CA ARG A 586 -36.74 26.69 8.19
C ARG A 586 -36.11 27.63 7.16
N GLU A 587 -36.90 28.30 6.37
CA GLU A 587 -36.43 29.30 5.43
C GLU A 587 -35.70 30.46 6.12
N ALA A 588 -36.17 30.92 7.27
CA ALA A 588 -35.50 31.95 8.04
C ALA A 588 -34.11 31.49 8.55
N ALA A 589 -33.98 30.26 9.01
CA ALA A 589 -32.71 29.67 9.42
C ALA A 589 -31.76 29.47 8.22
N LEU A 590 -32.30 29.01 7.09
CA LEU A 590 -31.53 28.82 5.86
C LEU A 590 -31.03 30.16 5.29
N ALA A 591 -31.78 31.24 5.44
CA ALA A 591 -31.34 32.57 5.03
C ALA A 591 -30.10 33.06 5.80
N LYS A 592 -29.85 32.56 6.99
CA LYS A 592 -28.62 32.84 7.76
C LYS A 592 -27.42 32.04 7.22
N ILE A 593 -27.67 30.85 6.71
CA ILE A 593 -26.64 29.93 6.20
C ILE A 593 -26.22 30.30 4.77
N GLU A 594 -27.14 30.74 3.94
CA GLU A 594 -26.90 30.99 2.52
C GLU A 594 -25.71 31.91 2.24
N PRO A 595 -25.53 33.07 2.93
CA PRO A 595 -24.33 33.89 2.70
C PRO A 595 -23.01 33.22 3.05
N MET A 596 -23.02 32.38 4.07
CA MET A 596 -21.82 31.61 4.49
C MET A 596 -21.43 30.62 3.43
N GLN A 597 -22.38 29.84 2.92
CA GLN A 597 -22.13 28.89 1.83
C GLN A 597 -21.74 29.59 0.52
N GLN A 598 -22.37 30.70 0.21
CA GLN A 598 -22.01 31.50 -0.97
C GLN A 598 -20.54 31.93 -0.90
N ALA A 599 -20.09 32.42 0.25
CA ALA A 599 -18.70 32.81 0.45
C ALA A 599 -17.74 31.63 0.30
N ASP A 600 -18.11 30.46 0.82
CA ASP A 600 -17.33 29.23 0.67
C ASP A 600 -17.17 28.81 -0.79
N PHE A 601 -18.27 28.85 -1.54
CA PHE A 601 -18.26 28.49 -2.97
C PHE A 601 -17.49 29.50 -3.81
N GLU A 602 -17.59 30.80 -3.50
CA GLU A 602 -16.77 31.83 -4.15
C GLU A 602 -15.28 31.55 -3.96
N ALA A 603 -14.88 31.21 -2.74
CA ALA A 603 -13.50 30.88 -2.41
C ALA A 603 -13.00 29.61 -3.15
N LEU A 604 -13.85 28.60 -3.30
CA LEU A 604 -13.52 27.40 -4.07
C LEU A 604 -13.36 27.71 -5.57
N TYR A 605 -14.28 28.48 -6.15
CA TYR A 605 -14.16 28.88 -7.56
C TYR A 605 -12.91 29.69 -7.81
N GLU A 606 -12.57 30.61 -6.91
CA GLU A 606 -11.33 31.39 -6.98
C GLU A 606 -10.10 30.48 -6.92
N ALA A 607 -10.07 29.53 -6.02
CA ALA A 607 -8.97 28.59 -5.87
C ALA A 607 -8.74 27.74 -7.13
N LEU A 608 -9.81 27.39 -7.85
CA LEU A 608 -9.74 26.55 -9.05
C LEU A 608 -9.59 27.34 -10.35
N GLU A 609 -9.64 28.69 -10.30
CA GLU A 609 -9.40 29.57 -11.45
C GLU A 609 -10.17 29.19 -12.72
N GLY A 610 -11.42 28.83 -12.58
CA GLY A 610 -12.30 28.47 -13.70
C GLY A 610 -12.31 27.01 -14.10
N ASN A 611 -11.55 26.15 -13.40
CA ASN A 611 -11.66 24.71 -13.60
C ASN A 611 -12.99 24.19 -13.02
N PRO A 612 -13.51 23.05 -13.51
CA PRO A 612 -14.80 22.51 -13.06
C PRO A 612 -14.85 22.25 -11.56
N VAL A 613 -15.99 22.57 -10.96
CA VAL A 613 -16.27 22.30 -9.55
C VAL A 613 -17.63 21.59 -9.42
N THR A 614 -17.60 20.34 -8.99
CA THR A 614 -18.82 19.56 -8.71
C THR A 614 -19.18 19.71 -7.24
N ILE A 615 -20.36 20.26 -6.98
CA ILE A 615 -20.86 20.51 -5.64
C ILE A 615 -22.01 19.56 -5.37
N ARG A 616 -21.88 18.75 -4.34
CA ARG A 616 -22.90 17.82 -3.90
C ARG A 616 -23.80 18.46 -2.86
N PHE A 617 -25.11 18.32 -3.01
CA PHE A 617 -26.05 18.73 -2.00
C PHE A 617 -25.83 17.98 -0.69
N LEU A 618 -26.35 18.53 0.39
CA LEU A 618 -26.32 17.94 1.72
C LEU A 618 -26.71 16.46 1.67
N ASP A 619 -25.82 15.60 2.16
CA ASP A 619 -25.98 14.15 2.06
C ASP A 619 -26.27 13.45 3.40
N PRO A 620 -25.57 13.75 4.52
CA PRO A 620 -25.78 13.00 5.76
C PRO A 620 -27.14 13.21 6.40
N PRO A 621 -27.61 12.22 7.21
CA PRO A 621 -28.82 12.40 8.02
C PRO A 621 -28.68 13.56 8.99
N LEU A 622 -29.80 14.25 9.28
CA LEU A 622 -29.80 15.45 10.11
C LEU A 622 -29.36 15.18 11.56
N HIS A 623 -29.52 13.96 12.08
CA HIS A 623 -29.09 13.63 13.44
C HIS A 623 -27.58 13.79 13.67
N GLU A 624 -26.75 13.74 12.61
CA GLU A 624 -25.30 13.93 12.74
C GLU A 624 -24.90 15.35 13.16
N PHE A 625 -25.78 16.31 12.96
CA PHE A 625 -25.53 17.73 13.24
C PHE A 625 -26.08 18.21 14.57
N VAL A 626 -26.95 17.44 15.22
CA VAL A 626 -27.59 17.84 16.47
C VAL A 626 -26.68 17.59 17.67
N PRO A 627 -26.80 18.43 18.73
CA PRO A 627 -25.95 18.26 19.90
C PRO A 627 -26.35 17.04 20.72
N THR A 628 -25.33 16.41 21.34
CA THR A 628 -25.48 15.26 22.23
C THR A 628 -25.30 15.66 23.70
N GLU A 629 -24.54 16.74 23.96
CA GLU A 629 -24.25 17.24 25.29
C GLU A 629 -25.38 18.09 25.84
N GLU A 630 -25.68 17.92 27.15
CA GLU A 630 -26.78 18.63 27.83
C GLU A 630 -26.65 20.16 27.74
N ASP A 631 -25.44 20.70 27.90
CA ASP A 631 -25.22 22.15 27.86
C ASP A 631 -25.46 22.72 26.45
N ASP A 632 -25.10 22.01 25.42
CA ASP A 632 -25.33 22.40 24.02
C ASP A 632 -26.81 22.33 23.68
N ILE A 633 -27.54 21.35 24.22
CA ILE A 633 -28.99 21.21 24.06
C ILE A 633 -29.69 22.38 24.72
N LYS A 634 -29.28 22.79 25.94
CA LYS A 634 -29.84 23.96 26.66
C LYS A 634 -29.58 25.25 25.89
N ALA A 635 -28.38 25.44 25.36
CA ALA A 635 -28.03 26.61 24.57
C ALA A 635 -28.88 26.69 23.29
N LEU A 636 -29.10 25.57 22.61
CA LEU A 636 -29.97 25.51 21.44
C LEU A 636 -31.43 25.82 21.77
N ALA A 637 -31.93 25.27 22.86
CA ALA A 637 -33.31 25.53 23.34
C ALA A 637 -33.52 27.02 23.64
N GLU A 638 -32.59 27.66 24.33
CA GLU A 638 -32.62 29.08 24.64
C GLU A 638 -32.59 29.94 23.37
N ALA A 639 -31.70 29.63 22.43
CA ALA A 639 -31.55 30.34 21.17
C ALA A 639 -32.83 30.30 20.31
N GLN A 640 -33.58 29.20 20.38
CA GLN A 640 -34.81 29.03 19.61
C GLN A 640 -36.10 29.39 20.37
N GLY A 641 -36.01 29.75 21.63
CA GLY A 641 -37.17 30.01 22.44
C GLY A 641 -38.04 28.76 22.66
N LYS A 642 -37.46 27.57 22.62
CA LYS A 642 -38.13 26.29 22.84
C LYS A 642 -37.66 25.68 24.17
N SER A 643 -38.46 24.77 24.72
CA SER A 643 -38.07 24.07 25.95
C SER A 643 -36.99 23.04 25.65
N VAL A 644 -36.18 22.74 26.65
CA VAL A 644 -35.16 21.69 26.56
C VAL A 644 -35.78 20.34 26.20
N GLU A 645 -36.95 20.03 26.77
CA GLU A 645 -37.69 18.81 26.48
C GLU A 645 -38.13 18.73 25.01
N THR A 646 -38.60 19.86 24.44
CA THR A 646 -38.97 19.93 23.02
C THR A 646 -37.77 19.63 22.12
N ILE A 647 -36.62 20.22 22.40
CA ILE A 647 -35.40 19.97 21.63
C ILE A 647 -34.95 18.50 21.77
N LYS A 648 -34.99 17.95 22.98
CA LYS A 648 -34.67 16.53 23.19
C LYS A 648 -35.60 15.59 22.43
N ASN A 649 -36.91 15.94 22.36
CA ASN A 649 -37.87 15.16 21.59
C ASN A 649 -37.58 15.22 20.07
N ILE A 650 -37.22 16.39 19.56
CA ILE A 650 -36.82 16.56 18.15
C ILE A 650 -35.60 15.71 17.85
N ILE A 651 -34.56 15.79 18.67
CA ILE A 651 -33.32 15.02 18.52
C ILE A 651 -33.60 13.50 18.54
N SER A 652 -34.39 13.05 19.51
CA SER A 652 -34.79 11.64 19.62
C SER A 652 -35.57 11.16 18.39
N GLY A 653 -36.44 12.03 17.84
CA GLY A 653 -37.19 11.72 16.62
C GLY A 653 -36.35 11.62 15.36
N LEU A 654 -35.15 12.20 15.36
CA LEU A 654 -34.22 12.13 14.24
C LEU A 654 -33.35 10.87 14.27
N HIS A 655 -33.30 10.17 15.40
CA HIS A 655 -32.49 8.94 15.52
C HIS A 655 -33.03 7.82 14.63
N GLU A 656 -32.16 7.23 13.83
CA GLU A 656 -32.50 6.15 12.93
C GLU A 656 -31.73 4.89 13.30
N PHE A 657 -32.37 3.72 13.18
CA PHE A 657 -31.71 2.42 13.41
C PHE A 657 -30.61 2.12 12.38
N ASN A 658 -30.81 2.57 11.14
CA ASN A 658 -29.85 2.41 10.06
C ASN A 658 -29.73 3.72 9.27
N PRO A 659 -28.96 4.68 9.79
CA PRO A 659 -28.84 6.02 9.19
C PRO A 659 -28.37 6.02 7.72
N MET A 660 -27.53 5.07 7.36
CA MET A 660 -27.00 4.97 5.99
C MET A 660 -28.08 4.62 4.96
N MET A 661 -29.15 3.97 5.40
CA MET A 661 -30.31 3.57 4.59
C MET A 661 -31.53 4.47 4.83
N GLY A 662 -31.37 5.53 5.60
CA GLY A 662 -32.47 6.34 6.12
C GLY A 662 -32.74 7.65 5.39
N HIS A 663 -33.13 8.66 6.17
CA HIS A 663 -33.50 9.97 5.67
C HIS A 663 -32.27 10.85 5.45
N ARG A 664 -31.67 10.70 4.31
CA ARG A 664 -30.48 11.44 3.88
C ARG A 664 -30.46 11.67 2.36
N GLY A 665 -29.49 12.44 1.88
CA GLY A 665 -29.26 12.67 0.45
C GLY A 665 -30.44 13.34 -0.24
N CYS A 666 -30.83 12.86 -1.40
CA CYS A 666 -31.97 13.41 -2.16
C CYS A 666 -33.29 13.31 -1.39
N ARG A 667 -33.39 12.37 -0.45
CA ARG A 667 -34.59 12.21 0.39
C ARG A 667 -34.82 13.44 1.26
N LEU A 668 -33.75 14.08 1.74
CA LEU A 668 -33.83 15.37 2.43
C LEU A 668 -34.29 16.48 1.48
N ALA A 669 -33.75 16.50 0.26
CA ALA A 669 -34.13 17.50 -0.73
C ALA A 669 -35.58 17.34 -1.22
N VAL A 670 -36.12 16.13 -1.19
CA VAL A 670 -37.55 15.88 -1.48
C VAL A 670 -38.43 16.31 -0.32
N THR A 671 -38.08 15.95 0.92
CA THR A 671 -38.84 16.27 2.11
C THR A 671 -38.77 17.77 2.47
N TYR A 672 -37.58 18.34 2.32
CA TYR A 672 -37.28 19.75 2.63
C TYR A 672 -36.67 20.46 1.42
N PRO A 673 -37.46 20.73 0.35
CA PRO A 673 -36.91 21.33 -0.88
C PRO A 673 -36.29 22.71 -0.68
N GLU A 674 -36.61 23.39 0.44
CA GLU A 674 -36.01 24.67 0.83
C GLU A 674 -34.46 24.55 0.97
N ILE A 675 -33.95 23.40 1.41
CA ILE A 675 -32.50 23.16 1.55
C ILE A 675 -31.86 23.18 0.18
N ALA A 676 -32.40 22.43 -0.78
CA ALA A 676 -31.92 22.40 -2.15
C ALA A 676 -31.98 23.78 -2.82
N LYS A 677 -33.05 24.52 -2.55
CA LYS A 677 -33.22 25.89 -3.03
C LYS A 677 -32.14 26.82 -2.47
N MET A 678 -31.88 26.76 -1.18
CA MET A 678 -30.84 27.58 -0.53
C MET A 678 -29.45 27.24 -1.12
N GLN A 679 -29.11 25.97 -1.24
CA GLN A 679 -27.82 25.54 -1.76
C GLN A 679 -27.66 25.97 -3.22
N THR A 680 -28.70 25.85 -4.03
CA THR A 680 -28.66 26.32 -5.43
C THR A 680 -28.48 27.83 -5.50
N ASN A 681 -29.18 28.62 -4.68
CA ASN A 681 -28.98 30.06 -4.59
C ASN A 681 -27.52 30.40 -4.29
N ALA A 682 -26.94 29.77 -3.28
CA ALA A 682 -25.56 30.01 -2.87
C ALA A 682 -24.55 29.66 -3.99
N ILE A 683 -24.72 28.51 -4.64
CA ILE A 683 -23.87 28.04 -5.72
C ILE A 683 -23.89 28.99 -6.91
N ILE A 684 -25.08 29.33 -7.39
CA ILE A 684 -25.26 30.15 -8.59
C ILE A 684 -24.84 31.59 -8.35
N LYS A 685 -25.18 32.18 -7.20
CA LYS A 685 -24.74 33.53 -6.84
C LYS A 685 -23.21 33.62 -6.74
N ALA A 686 -22.59 32.62 -6.13
CA ALA A 686 -21.14 32.53 -6.04
C ALA A 686 -20.49 32.48 -7.43
N ALA A 687 -21.00 31.64 -8.32
CA ALA A 687 -20.51 31.50 -9.68
C ALA A 687 -20.64 32.79 -10.49
N ILE A 688 -21.77 33.47 -10.38
CA ILE A 688 -22.01 34.77 -11.04
C ILE A 688 -21.01 35.80 -10.56
N ASN A 689 -20.77 35.90 -9.26
CA ASN A 689 -19.84 36.85 -8.68
C ASN A 689 -18.40 36.60 -9.13
N VAL A 690 -17.96 35.35 -9.11
CA VAL A 690 -16.60 35.00 -9.56
C VAL A 690 -16.42 35.23 -11.04
N LYS A 691 -17.39 34.86 -11.84
CA LYS A 691 -17.32 35.12 -13.30
C LYS A 691 -17.29 36.62 -13.63
N LYS A 692 -18.00 37.44 -12.86
CA LYS A 692 -17.97 38.89 -12.98
C LYS A 692 -16.61 39.46 -12.64
N ASN A 693 -15.96 38.93 -11.62
CA ASN A 693 -14.60 39.35 -11.21
C ASN A 693 -13.53 38.85 -12.18
N HIS A 694 -13.77 37.72 -12.83
CA HIS A 694 -12.84 37.04 -13.75
C HIS A 694 -13.54 36.68 -15.06
N PRO A 695 -13.81 37.67 -15.94
CA PRO A 695 -14.56 37.42 -17.19
C PRO A 695 -13.92 36.37 -18.11
N ASP A 696 -12.61 36.17 -18.02
CA ASP A 696 -11.86 35.23 -18.84
C ASP A 696 -11.98 33.78 -18.39
N TRP A 697 -12.49 33.57 -17.17
CA TRP A 697 -12.67 32.23 -16.65
C TRP A 697 -13.97 31.61 -17.13
N THR A 698 -13.90 30.30 -17.39
CA THR A 698 -15.10 29.50 -17.61
C THR A 698 -15.57 28.96 -16.25
N VAL A 699 -16.52 29.66 -15.62
CA VAL A 699 -17.12 29.26 -14.38
C VAL A 699 -18.44 28.58 -14.68
N LYS A 700 -18.46 27.23 -14.60
CA LYS A 700 -19.63 26.40 -14.90
C LYS A 700 -19.92 25.50 -13.72
N PRO A 701 -20.93 25.87 -12.89
CA PRO A 701 -21.31 25.01 -11.76
C PRO A 701 -21.79 23.63 -12.22
N GLU A 702 -21.32 22.58 -11.54
CA GLU A 702 -21.81 21.23 -11.67
C GLU A 702 -22.50 20.85 -10.37
N ILE A 703 -23.83 20.81 -10.37
CA ILE A 703 -24.63 20.52 -9.20
C ILE A 703 -24.98 19.04 -9.18
N MET A 704 -24.60 18.36 -8.10
CA MET A 704 -24.74 16.92 -7.97
C MET A 704 -25.76 16.54 -6.89
N ILE A 705 -26.77 15.78 -7.29
CA ILE A 705 -27.83 15.29 -6.42
C ILE A 705 -27.43 13.89 -5.93
N PRO A 706 -27.26 13.71 -4.60
CA PRO A 706 -26.83 12.41 -4.06
C PRO A 706 -27.99 11.44 -3.85
N LEU A 707 -27.64 10.15 -3.79
CA LEU A 707 -28.52 9.06 -3.33
C LEU A 707 -29.78 8.80 -4.17
N ILE A 708 -29.71 9.12 -5.47
CA ILE A 708 -30.86 8.87 -6.38
C ILE A 708 -31.04 7.36 -6.61
N GLY A 709 -32.26 6.90 -6.40
CA GLY A 709 -32.68 5.53 -6.67
C GLY A 709 -33.77 5.43 -7.75
N ASP A 710 -34.55 6.48 -7.93
CA ASP A 710 -35.65 6.56 -8.89
C ASP A 710 -35.55 7.86 -9.68
N ILE A 711 -35.85 7.78 -10.98
CA ILE A 711 -35.84 8.96 -11.86
C ILE A 711 -36.78 10.07 -11.39
N LYS A 712 -37.87 9.75 -10.70
CA LYS A 712 -38.80 10.74 -10.19
C LYS A 712 -38.21 11.57 -9.04
N GLU A 713 -37.34 10.97 -8.22
CA GLU A 713 -36.58 11.70 -7.22
C GLU A 713 -35.69 12.74 -7.90
N PHE A 714 -34.97 12.32 -8.92
CA PHE A 714 -34.10 13.20 -9.69
C PHE A 714 -34.86 14.35 -10.35
N LYS A 715 -35.94 14.05 -11.03
CA LYS A 715 -36.78 15.05 -11.70
C LYS A 715 -37.34 16.07 -10.72
N PHE A 716 -37.80 15.62 -9.55
CA PHE A 716 -38.35 16.49 -8.51
C PHE A 716 -37.29 17.51 -8.03
N VAL A 717 -36.11 16.99 -7.65
CA VAL A 717 -35.04 17.85 -7.12
C VAL A 717 -34.46 18.75 -8.23
N LYS A 718 -34.24 18.19 -9.44
CA LYS A 718 -33.78 18.95 -10.60
C LYS A 718 -34.70 20.13 -10.93
N LYS A 719 -36.01 19.95 -10.85
CA LYS A 719 -36.96 21.00 -11.07
C LYS A 719 -36.75 22.17 -10.11
N VAL A 720 -36.57 21.88 -8.83
CA VAL A 720 -36.26 22.89 -7.80
C VAL A 720 -34.97 23.63 -8.15
N VAL A 721 -33.93 22.88 -8.53
CA VAL A 721 -32.63 23.44 -8.89
C VAL A 721 -32.74 24.37 -10.11
N VAL A 722 -33.35 23.89 -11.17
CA VAL A 722 -33.45 24.65 -12.46
C VAL A 722 -34.27 25.90 -12.26
N GLU A 723 -35.44 25.80 -11.61
CA GLU A 723 -36.30 26.97 -11.33
C GLU A 723 -35.56 28.02 -10.52
N THR A 724 -34.83 27.58 -9.51
CA THR A 724 -34.06 28.46 -8.60
C THR A 724 -32.88 29.09 -9.34
N ALA A 725 -32.08 28.28 -10.04
CA ALA A 725 -30.90 28.74 -10.79
C ALA A 725 -31.28 29.75 -11.89
N ASP A 726 -32.31 29.43 -12.67
CA ASP A 726 -32.77 30.30 -13.77
C ASP A 726 -33.30 31.61 -13.24
N ALA A 727 -34.01 31.61 -12.12
CA ALA A 727 -34.52 32.83 -11.47
C ALA A 727 -33.37 33.71 -10.96
N VAL A 728 -32.35 33.14 -10.37
CA VAL A 728 -31.16 33.87 -9.87
C VAL A 728 -30.38 34.49 -11.03
N ILE A 729 -30.15 33.72 -12.08
CA ILE A 729 -29.41 34.17 -13.30
C ILE A 729 -30.18 35.34 -13.94
N LYS A 730 -31.45 35.19 -14.11
CA LYS A 730 -32.33 36.25 -14.69
C LYS A 730 -32.32 37.51 -13.84
N ALA A 731 -32.50 37.39 -12.51
CA ALA A 731 -32.49 38.52 -11.60
C ALA A 731 -31.16 39.29 -11.59
N ALA A 732 -30.06 38.58 -11.76
CA ALA A 732 -28.72 39.17 -11.86
C ALA A 732 -28.42 39.80 -13.26
N GLY A 733 -29.25 39.54 -14.25
CA GLY A 733 -28.98 39.96 -15.65
C GLY A 733 -27.70 39.32 -16.20
N ALA A 734 -27.32 38.15 -15.72
CA ALA A 734 -26.08 37.46 -16.05
C ALA A 734 -26.30 36.34 -17.07
N GLU A 735 -25.23 35.93 -17.73
CA GLU A 735 -25.16 34.71 -18.54
C GLU A 735 -24.30 33.70 -17.81
N LEU A 736 -24.85 32.56 -17.48
CA LEU A 736 -24.16 31.48 -16.78
C LEU A 736 -24.69 30.13 -17.22
N GLU A 737 -23.81 29.27 -17.66
CA GLU A 737 -24.10 27.86 -17.92
C GLU A 737 -23.87 27.07 -16.62
N TYR A 738 -24.73 26.11 -16.40
CA TYR A 738 -24.57 25.15 -15.28
C TYR A 738 -25.08 23.78 -15.68
N GLU A 739 -24.64 22.77 -14.96
CA GLU A 739 -25.05 21.39 -15.15
C GLU A 739 -25.70 20.85 -13.89
N VAL A 740 -26.67 19.95 -14.05
CA VAL A 740 -27.31 19.19 -12.99
C VAL A 740 -27.14 17.70 -13.29
N GLY A 741 -26.39 17.03 -12.46
CA GLY A 741 -26.15 15.60 -12.56
C GLY A 741 -26.41 14.87 -11.24
N THR A 742 -26.06 13.63 -11.21
CA THR A 742 -26.33 12.78 -10.04
C THR A 742 -25.14 11.91 -9.69
N MET A 743 -25.04 11.57 -8.42
CA MET A 743 -24.20 10.50 -7.94
C MET A 743 -24.89 9.17 -8.20
N ILE A 744 -24.20 8.23 -8.85
CA ILE A 744 -24.63 6.84 -9.02
C ILE A 744 -24.00 6.05 -7.88
N GLU A 745 -24.78 5.79 -6.84
CA GLU A 745 -24.31 5.13 -5.62
C GLU A 745 -25.30 4.11 -5.07
N ILE A 746 -26.50 4.04 -5.65
CA ILE A 746 -27.47 3.00 -5.36
C ILE A 746 -27.50 2.02 -6.55
N PRO A 747 -27.44 0.71 -6.30
CA PRO A 747 -27.46 -0.28 -7.38
C PRO A 747 -28.64 -0.11 -8.33
N ARG A 748 -29.83 0.24 -7.83
CA ARG A 748 -31.00 0.50 -8.68
C ARG A 748 -30.75 1.63 -9.67
N ALA A 749 -30.04 2.68 -9.29
CA ALA A 749 -29.70 3.79 -10.18
C ALA A 749 -28.80 3.32 -11.34
N ALA A 750 -27.83 2.46 -11.06
CA ALA A 750 -26.99 1.86 -12.10
C ALA A 750 -27.81 1.00 -13.08
N LEU A 751 -28.77 0.24 -12.57
CA LEU A 751 -29.66 -0.61 -13.38
C LEU A 751 -30.65 0.18 -14.24
N THR A 752 -30.98 1.40 -13.85
CA THR A 752 -31.92 2.29 -14.55
C THR A 752 -31.23 3.56 -15.07
N ALA A 753 -29.95 3.46 -15.35
CA ALA A 753 -29.12 4.60 -15.74
C ALA A 753 -29.57 5.26 -17.07
N ASP A 754 -30.20 4.53 -17.96
CA ASP A 754 -30.79 5.06 -19.20
C ASP A 754 -31.88 6.11 -18.92
N GLU A 755 -32.78 5.83 -17.97
CA GLU A 755 -33.82 6.77 -17.57
C GLU A 755 -33.21 8.04 -16.93
N ILE A 756 -32.19 7.86 -16.09
CA ILE A 756 -31.56 8.98 -15.39
C ILE A 756 -30.72 9.82 -16.37
N ALA A 757 -29.98 9.19 -17.27
CA ALA A 757 -29.14 9.86 -18.27
C ALA A 757 -29.93 10.76 -19.22
N ALA A 758 -31.18 10.41 -19.51
CA ALA A 758 -32.07 11.24 -20.33
C ALA A 758 -32.33 12.63 -19.71
N ASN A 759 -32.10 12.78 -18.40
CA ASN A 759 -32.38 14.00 -17.64
C ASN A 759 -31.14 14.57 -16.93
N ALA A 760 -30.08 13.79 -16.78
CA ALA A 760 -28.86 14.21 -16.06
C ALA A 760 -27.77 14.63 -17.04
N ASP A 761 -27.01 15.64 -16.69
CA ASP A 761 -25.88 16.13 -17.49
C ASP A 761 -24.62 15.32 -17.24
N PHE A 762 -24.49 14.71 -16.07
CA PHE A 762 -23.33 13.88 -15.72
C PHE A 762 -23.68 12.82 -14.66
N PHE A 763 -22.82 11.80 -14.61
CA PHE A 763 -22.81 10.80 -13.55
C PHE A 763 -21.48 10.87 -12.77
N CYS A 764 -21.56 10.73 -11.46
CA CYS A 764 -20.40 10.53 -10.63
C CYS A 764 -20.63 9.28 -9.76
N PHE A 765 -19.77 8.28 -9.89
CA PHE A 765 -19.92 7.06 -9.10
C PHE A 765 -19.43 7.28 -7.66
N GLY A 766 -20.35 7.22 -6.72
CA GLY A 766 -20.10 7.23 -5.29
C GLY A 766 -19.79 5.81 -4.82
N THR A 767 -18.59 5.36 -5.04
CA THR A 767 -18.23 3.94 -4.90
C THR A 767 -18.20 3.46 -3.46
N ASN A 768 -18.11 4.33 -2.46
CA ASN A 768 -18.24 3.94 -1.06
C ASN A 768 -19.64 3.37 -0.79
N ASP A 769 -20.68 4.13 -1.10
CA ASP A 769 -22.08 3.68 -0.94
C ASP A 769 -22.45 2.56 -1.90
N LEU A 770 -22.00 2.65 -3.14
CA LEU A 770 -22.26 1.61 -4.14
C LEU A 770 -21.68 0.26 -3.69
N THR A 771 -20.48 0.25 -3.12
CA THR A 771 -19.85 -0.94 -2.56
C THR A 771 -20.64 -1.47 -1.37
N GLN A 772 -21.00 -0.58 -0.44
CA GLN A 772 -21.77 -0.92 0.75
C GLN A 772 -23.10 -1.59 0.40
N MET A 773 -23.84 -1.02 -0.52
CA MET A 773 -25.14 -1.54 -0.92
C MET A 773 -25.07 -2.78 -1.81
N THR A 774 -24.00 -2.91 -2.60
CA THR A 774 -23.79 -4.08 -3.45
C THR A 774 -23.39 -5.31 -2.63
N TYR A 775 -22.50 -5.13 -1.64
CA TYR A 775 -22.15 -6.22 -0.73
C TYR A 775 -23.18 -6.44 0.38
N GLY A 776 -23.99 -5.44 0.71
CA GLY A 776 -25.00 -5.55 1.76
C GLY A 776 -24.46 -5.50 3.17
N PHE A 777 -23.32 -4.83 3.39
CA PHE A 777 -22.79 -4.56 4.73
C PHE A 777 -22.31 -3.12 4.88
N SER A 778 -22.36 -2.63 6.11
CA SER A 778 -21.94 -1.28 6.43
C SER A 778 -20.42 -1.16 6.46
N ARG A 779 -19.91 -0.10 5.86
CA ARG A 779 -18.49 0.28 5.94
C ARG A 779 -18.02 0.41 7.39
N ASP A 780 -18.83 1.01 8.22
CA ASP A 780 -18.48 1.28 9.63
C ASP A 780 -18.47 0.01 10.49
N ASP A 781 -19.27 -0.99 10.12
CA ASP A 781 -19.35 -2.26 10.83
C ASP A 781 -18.44 -3.38 10.26
N ALA A 782 -17.95 -3.21 9.06
CA ALA A 782 -17.18 -4.25 8.36
C ALA A 782 -15.90 -4.67 9.09
N GLY A 783 -15.30 -3.77 9.86
CA GLY A 783 -14.11 -4.06 10.66
C GLY A 783 -14.30 -5.20 11.67
N LYS A 784 -15.53 -5.53 12.01
CA LYS A 784 -15.84 -6.61 12.94
C LYS A 784 -15.58 -8.01 12.34
N PHE A 785 -15.61 -8.15 11.04
CA PHE A 785 -15.46 -9.46 10.37
C PHE A 785 -14.43 -9.50 9.23
N LEU A 786 -14.00 -8.38 8.69
CA LEU A 786 -13.08 -8.36 7.55
C LEU A 786 -11.75 -9.07 7.81
N ASN A 787 -11.20 -8.95 9.02
CA ASN A 787 -9.95 -9.64 9.37
C ASN A 787 -10.10 -11.16 9.28
N ALA A 788 -11.24 -11.70 9.75
CA ALA A 788 -11.53 -13.12 9.61
C ALA A 788 -11.66 -13.53 8.13
N TYR A 789 -12.23 -12.65 7.30
CA TYR A 789 -12.36 -12.89 5.86
C TYR A 789 -10.99 -12.93 5.16
N TYR A 790 -10.06 -12.09 5.59
CA TYR A 790 -8.68 -12.13 5.08
C TYR A 790 -7.97 -13.41 5.51
N ASP A 791 -8.09 -13.79 6.79
CA ASP A 791 -7.46 -14.99 7.34
C ASP A 791 -7.97 -16.27 6.68
N LYS A 792 -9.26 -16.29 6.32
CA LYS A 792 -9.92 -17.41 5.63
C LYS A 792 -9.84 -17.32 4.10
N LYS A 793 -9.15 -16.31 3.57
CA LYS A 793 -8.96 -16.09 2.13
C LYS A 793 -10.26 -15.89 1.34
N ILE A 794 -11.29 -15.35 1.99
CA ILE A 794 -12.56 -14.99 1.33
C ILE A 794 -12.37 -13.68 0.57
N PHE A 795 -11.74 -12.68 1.20
CA PHE A 795 -11.33 -11.44 0.57
C PHE A 795 -9.80 -11.32 0.62
N GLU A 796 -9.22 -10.86 -0.46
CA GLU A 796 -7.79 -10.52 -0.53
C GLU A 796 -7.54 -9.07 -0.10
N ASN A 797 -8.51 -8.18 -0.34
CA ASN A 797 -8.41 -6.75 -0.07
C ASN A 797 -9.68 -6.21 0.58
N ASP A 798 -9.55 -5.06 1.24
CA ASP A 798 -10.69 -4.28 1.70
C ASP A 798 -11.43 -3.70 0.47
N PRO A 799 -12.71 -4.05 0.26
CA PRO A 799 -13.47 -3.55 -0.91
C PRO A 799 -13.74 -2.06 -0.86
N PHE A 800 -13.58 -1.40 0.30
CA PHE A 800 -13.70 0.05 0.43
C PHE A 800 -12.40 0.78 0.09
N ALA A 801 -11.25 0.11 0.18
CA ALA A 801 -9.95 0.67 -0.19
C ALA A 801 -9.63 0.40 -1.67
N LYS A 802 -9.96 -0.78 -2.15
CA LYS A 802 -9.70 -1.23 -3.51
C LYS A 802 -11.01 -1.65 -4.17
N LEU A 803 -11.31 -1.06 -5.33
CA LEU A 803 -12.58 -1.26 -6.01
C LEU A 803 -12.83 -2.74 -6.35
N ASP A 804 -14.00 -3.23 -5.97
CA ASP A 804 -14.53 -4.51 -6.44
C ASP A 804 -14.88 -4.40 -7.92
N GLN A 805 -14.01 -4.89 -8.77
CA GLN A 805 -14.20 -4.83 -10.23
C GLN A 805 -15.23 -5.85 -10.73
N THR A 806 -15.52 -6.88 -9.93
CA THR A 806 -16.44 -7.97 -10.31
C THR A 806 -17.89 -7.58 -10.13
N GLY A 807 -18.29 -7.10 -8.97
CA GLY A 807 -19.68 -6.74 -8.66
C GLY A 807 -19.96 -5.25 -8.89
N VAL A 808 -19.30 -4.40 -8.12
CA VAL A 808 -19.44 -2.92 -8.24
C VAL A 808 -19.00 -2.46 -9.63
N GLY A 809 -17.90 -3.00 -10.14
CA GLY A 809 -17.40 -2.67 -11.48
C GLY A 809 -18.40 -2.99 -12.59
N LYS A 810 -19.12 -4.10 -12.48
CA LYS A 810 -20.20 -4.43 -13.45
C LYS A 810 -21.33 -3.43 -13.41
N LEU A 811 -21.69 -2.95 -12.23
CA LEU A 811 -22.72 -1.90 -12.12
C LEU A 811 -22.27 -0.59 -12.76
N MET A 812 -21.01 -0.23 -12.57
CA MET A 812 -20.42 0.96 -13.20
C MET A 812 -20.42 0.83 -14.74
N GLU A 813 -19.97 -0.29 -15.27
CA GLU A 813 -19.99 -0.55 -16.71
C GLU A 813 -21.41 -0.52 -17.27
N MET A 814 -22.36 -1.10 -16.55
CA MET A 814 -23.76 -1.13 -16.92
C MET A 814 -24.35 0.29 -17.00
N ALA A 815 -24.05 1.12 -15.99
CA ALA A 815 -24.50 2.51 -15.97
C ALA A 815 -23.98 3.31 -17.17
N ILE A 816 -22.71 3.12 -17.53
CA ILE A 816 -22.10 3.77 -18.70
C ILE A 816 -22.75 3.29 -20.00
N LYS A 817 -22.89 1.98 -20.17
CA LYS A 817 -23.49 1.38 -21.37
C LYS A 817 -24.95 1.73 -21.58
N LEU A 818 -25.69 1.92 -20.50
CA LEU A 818 -27.10 2.37 -20.57
C LEU A 818 -27.22 3.88 -20.75
N GLY A 819 -26.33 4.66 -20.14
CA GLY A 819 -26.41 6.12 -20.10
C GLY A 819 -25.86 6.82 -21.34
N LYS A 820 -24.70 6.45 -21.83
CA LYS A 820 -24.03 7.11 -22.95
C LYS A 820 -24.83 7.08 -24.26
N PRO A 821 -25.48 5.99 -24.67
CA PRO A 821 -26.31 5.98 -25.88
C PRO A 821 -27.53 6.91 -25.82
N VAL A 822 -28.06 7.16 -24.64
CA VAL A 822 -29.21 8.04 -24.40
C VAL A 822 -28.80 9.51 -24.39
N ASN A 823 -27.59 9.79 -23.84
CA ASN A 823 -27.05 11.15 -23.75
C ASN A 823 -25.55 11.14 -24.11
N GLU A 824 -25.24 11.45 -25.35
CA GLU A 824 -23.87 11.47 -25.86
C GLU A 824 -22.96 12.49 -25.15
N LYS A 825 -23.55 13.52 -24.53
CA LYS A 825 -22.84 14.55 -23.78
C LYS A 825 -22.60 14.17 -22.32
N LEU A 826 -23.12 13.04 -21.88
CA LEU A 826 -22.97 12.56 -20.52
C LEU A 826 -21.48 12.34 -20.21
N HIS A 827 -20.96 13.05 -19.22
CA HIS A 827 -19.64 12.74 -18.70
C HIS A 827 -19.76 11.95 -17.40
N CYS A 828 -18.81 11.06 -17.19
CA CYS A 828 -18.82 10.14 -16.07
C CYS A 828 -17.49 10.20 -15.31
N GLY A 829 -17.57 10.23 -13.98
CA GLY A 829 -16.40 10.22 -13.11
C GLY A 829 -16.62 9.37 -11.89
N ILE A 830 -15.61 9.26 -11.06
CA ILE A 830 -15.62 8.56 -9.77
C ILE A 830 -15.12 9.49 -8.69
N CYS A 831 -15.73 9.46 -7.52
CA CYS A 831 -15.34 10.31 -6.40
C CYS A 831 -15.18 9.58 -5.05
N GLY A 832 -15.39 8.27 -5.01
CA GLY A 832 -15.13 7.46 -3.81
C GLY A 832 -13.64 7.38 -3.48
N GLU A 833 -13.31 6.78 -2.35
CA GLU A 833 -11.92 6.55 -1.93
C GLU A 833 -11.08 5.81 -2.99
N HIS A 834 -11.74 5.04 -3.82
CA HIS A 834 -11.12 4.29 -4.92
C HIS A 834 -10.47 5.19 -5.99
N GLY A 835 -10.88 6.45 -6.10
CA GLY A 835 -10.32 7.38 -7.11
C GLY A 835 -8.82 7.66 -6.97
N GLY A 836 -8.23 7.37 -5.81
CA GLY A 836 -6.80 7.48 -5.56
C GLY A 836 -6.05 6.14 -5.54
N ASP A 837 -6.74 5.02 -5.73
CA ASP A 837 -6.13 3.69 -5.76
C ASP A 837 -5.67 3.35 -7.19
N PRO A 838 -4.37 3.02 -7.41
CA PRO A 838 -3.85 2.78 -8.76
C PRO A 838 -4.59 1.73 -9.58
N THR A 839 -4.96 0.60 -8.97
CA THR A 839 -5.69 -0.47 -9.69
C THR A 839 -7.10 -0.07 -10.04
N SER A 840 -7.74 0.70 -9.18
CA SER A 840 -9.09 1.25 -9.42
C SER A 840 -9.05 2.31 -10.52
N VAL A 841 -8.02 3.15 -10.55
CA VAL A 841 -7.81 4.14 -11.62
C VAL A 841 -7.63 3.46 -12.97
N GLU A 842 -6.85 2.39 -13.02
CA GLU A 842 -6.66 1.58 -14.22
C GLU A 842 -8.00 1.02 -14.73
N PHE A 843 -8.80 0.49 -13.83
CA PHE A 843 -10.15 0.01 -14.17
C PHE A 843 -11.04 1.15 -14.70
N CYS A 844 -11.02 2.32 -14.09
CA CYS A 844 -11.77 3.50 -14.55
C CYS A 844 -11.36 3.93 -15.97
N HIS A 845 -10.07 3.88 -16.26
CA HIS A 845 -9.58 4.11 -17.62
C HIS A 845 -10.15 3.07 -18.60
N LYS A 846 -10.10 1.81 -18.24
CA LYS A 846 -10.54 0.68 -19.08
C LYS A 846 -12.02 0.75 -19.41
N ILE A 847 -12.88 1.13 -18.47
CA ILE A 847 -14.33 1.24 -18.70
C ILE A 847 -14.75 2.57 -19.34
N GLY A 848 -13.81 3.49 -19.59
CA GLY A 848 -14.06 4.71 -20.32
C GLY A 848 -14.62 5.87 -19.51
N LEU A 849 -14.28 5.98 -18.22
CA LEU A 849 -14.59 7.18 -17.44
C LEU A 849 -13.85 8.41 -17.99
N ASP A 850 -14.41 9.58 -17.78
CA ASP A 850 -13.83 10.85 -18.20
C ASP A 850 -12.83 11.40 -17.18
N TYR A 851 -13.09 11.18 -15.89
CA TYR A 851 -12.19 11.58 -14.83
C TYR A 851 -12.26 10.68 -13.61
N VAL A 852 -11.21 10.75 -12.78
CA VAL A 852 -11.19 10.24 -11.41
C VAL A 852 -11.02 11.41 -10.44
N SER A 853 -11.58 11.31 -9.26
CA SER A 853 -11.49 12.34 -8.22
C SER A 853 -11.02 11.71 -6.91
N CYS A 854 -10.04 12.32 -6.27
CA CYS A 854 -9.40 11.78 -5.09
C CYS A 854 -8.99 12.89 -4.12
N SER A 855 -8.56 12.52 -2.92
CA SER A 855 -8.02 13.48 -1.96
C SER A 855 -6.80 14.22 -2.53
N PRO A 856 -6.52 15.46 -2.08
CA PRO A 856 -5.47 16.29 -2.68
C PRO A 856 -4.10 15.64 -2.84
N PHE A 857 -3.62 14.94 -1.80
CA PHE A 857 -2.31 14.30 -1.81
C PHE A 857 -2.23 13.04 -2.67
N ARG A 858 -3.37 12.51 -3.10
CA ARG A 858 -3.43 11.37 -4.03
C ARG A 858 -3.48 11.78 -5.50
N VAL A 859 -3.61 13.06 -5.78
CA VAL A 859 -3.66 13.57 -7.16
C VAL A 859 -2.46 13.13 -7.99
N PRO A 860 -1.20 13.25 -7.53
CA PRO A 860 -0.06 12.75 -8.30
C PRO A 860 -0.11 11.25 -8.57
N ILE A 861 -0.54 10.46 -7.58
CA ILE A 861 -0.69 9.01 -7.70
C ILE A 861 -1.70 8.67 -8.80
N ALA A 862 -2.86 9.32 -8.77
CA ALA A 862 -3.91 9.12 -9.77
C ALA A 862 -3.45 9.53 -11.18
N ARG A 863 -2.73 10.63 -11.31
CA ARG A 863 -2.16 11.10 -12.59
C ARG A 863 -1.19 10.08 -13.18
N LEU A 864 -0.31 9.55 -12.34
CA LEU A 864 0.66 8.53 -12.77
C LEU A 864 -0.03 7.21 -13.12
N ALA A 865 -0.98 6.76 -12.31
CA ALA A 865 -1.75 5.54 -12.56
C ALA A 865 -2.57 5.65 -13.86
N ALA A 866 -3.19 6.78 -14.11
CA ALA A 866 -3.92 7.07 -15.35
C ALA A 866 -3.01 7.02 -16.57
N ALA A 867 -1.81 7.59 -16.47
CA ALA A 867 -0.80 7.53 -17.53
C ALA A 867 -0.34 6.11 -17.81
N GLN A 868 -0.09 5.34 -16.76
CA GLN A 868 0.32 3.93 -16.89
C GLN A 868 -0.77 3.08 -17.54
N ALA A 869 -2.03 3.32 -17.21
CA ALA A 869 -3.17 2.64 -17.83
C ALA A 869 -3.22 2.94 -19.34
N ALA A 870 -3.06 4.18 -19.73
CA ALA A 870 -3.04 4.58 -21.14
C ALA A 870 -1.84 4.00 -21.90
N ILE A 871 -0.66 3.98 -21.31
CA ILE A 871 0.55 3.39 -21.89
C ILE A 871 0.39 1.89 -22.07
N SER A 872 -0.19 1.21 -21.08
CA SER A 872 -0.42 -0.24 -21.10
C SER A 872 -1.39 -0.65 -22.22
N GLU A 873 -2.41 0.15 -22.49
CA GLU A 873 -3.40 -0.08 -23.55
C GLU A 873 -2.76 -0.03 -24.94
N ASN A 874 -1.73 0.81 -25.13
CA ASN A 874 -1.07 1.01 -26.43
C ASN A 874 0.06 0.01 -26.70
N LYS A 875 0.30 -0.96 -25.80
CA LYS A 875 1.22 -2.08 -25.99
C LYS A 875 0.49 -3.27 -26.59
#